data_e2e88a35ac150fc9a8389054788b3d18
#
_entry.id   e2e88a35ac150fc9a8389054788b3d18
#
_cell.length_a   1.000
_cell.length_b   1.000
_cell.length_c   1.000
_cell.angle_alpha   90.00
_cell.angle_beta   90.00
_cell.angle_gamma   90.00
#
_symmetry.space_group_name_H-M   'P 1'
#
loop_
_entity.id
_entity.type
_entity.pdbx_description
1 polymer ?
#
loop_
_entity_poly.entity_id
_entity_poly.type
_entity_poly.pdbx_seq_one_letter_code
_entity_poly.pdbx_strand_id
1 'polypeptide(L)'
;MNLQSLPKNDVNFNITLAERKALLKLQSNNDIVIRESDKGSALVILDTDFYKNNVERCLGDESLYKNWGSQNQDRKIMAKLEKLVSEHASCLTEDETSYLTKFDYKSANFFANPKIHKSDTIKRAILTQKDEYIEIGEISDLPFRYISGGKNSPISKLAELIGILLKPFYEIIPSYIRDATDFLDKLPKLTKEEVDDILIVTCDIKDMYNNIDRELGMEALIFWLNKFPNLLHPRFNISFVTESIEFILENWTFHFNGNYFSLKKGTVTGTEVSPTYANLAMAFLEIKLYQKTKERFGEEIHNYVVKNWKRFLDDGQILWRKSFGDISLFIEILNSLHKDITFTHEISDKQLPYLNVLLYIENGRLLTDIYYKPTDCHDYLPFKSCHPGHVARNIPFTLARMIATIVDDPEKKKFRFSELSIWLIQSGYPKVLISEAISKFENMENSLLRKKKIQNAEEDEGKLIFVTTHNPQNPHVWEVVSNAFEFLTSCERLKKIFGKFKLIKSERQTKNLGRLLQKSYFNQNPPVQGTSKCKRPRCGTCPFLFETDHVSFSNTGVVYKIKNNFTCDSGYIVYKITCNHCGLYYIGQTTNLRNRVTKHKHDLKNDAYRNQKIYKHIYECAGANEIPFTITPFYHCKRTTNTAMLTIENNFIRMGAPTLNS
;
A
#
# COMPACT_ATOMS: atom_id res chain seq x y z
N MET A 1 -24.25 -19.46 21.43
CA MET A 1 -22.90 -20.04 21.60
C MET A 1 -21.96 -18.96 22.13
N ASN A 2 -21.37 -19.21 23.27
CA ASN A 2 -20.54 -18.24 23.95
C ASN A 2 -19.12 -18.31 23.36
N LEU A 3 -18.62 -17.24 22.75
CA LEU A 3 -17.22 -17.13 22.30
C LEU A 3 -16.19 -17.32 23.42
N GLN A 4 -16.66 -17.38 24.68
CA GLN A 4 -15.84 -17.67 25.87
C GLN A 4 -15.46 -19.14 26.02
N SER A 5 -16.03 -20.05 25.24
CA SER A 5 -15.74 -21.49 25.29
C SER A 5 -14.62 -21.94 24.33
N LEU A 6 -13.99 -21.02 23.61
CA LEU A 6 -12.79 -21.36 22.85
C LEU A 6 -11.67 -21.72 23.83
N PRO A 7 -10.97 -22.87 23.63
CA PRO A 7 -9.88 -23.26 24.53
C PRO A 7 -8.85 -22.14 24.60
N LYS A 8 -8.51 -21.72 25.82
CA LYS A 8 -7.37 -20.85 26.07
C LYS A 8 -6.13 -21.68 25.76
N ASN A 9 -5.68 -21.65 24.52
CA ASN A 9 -4.41 -22.27 24.16
C ASN A 9 -3.30 -21.53 24.90
N ASP A 10 -2.39 -22.26 25.52
CA ASP A 10 -1.12 -21.75 25.97
C ASP A 10 -0.47 -20.99 24.80
N VAL A 11 -0.07 -19.73 25.05
CA VAL A 11 0.50 -18.88 24.01
C VAL A 11 1.90 -19.38 23.71
N ASN A 12 2.01 -20.33 22.80
CA ASN A 12 3.29 -20.75 22.24
C ASN A 12 3.76 -19.65 21.27
N PHE A 13 4.76 -18.90 21.70
CA PHE A 13 5.43 -17.93 20.84
C PHE A 13 6.22 -18.66 19.76
N ASN A 14 6.05 -18.25 18.49
CA ASN A 14 6.81 -18.79 17.35
C ASN A 14 8.25 -18.24 17.26
N ILE A 15 8.62 -17.32 18.15
CA ILE A 15 9.97 -16.77 18.31
C ILE A 15 10.40 -16.90 19.77
N THR A 16 11.65 -17.19 19.99
CA THR A 16 12.27 -17.27 21.33
C THR A 16 12.36 -15.89 21.98
N LEU A 17 12.57 -15.88 23.29
CA LEU A 17 12.80 -14.64 24.03
C LEU A 17 14.06 -13.90 23.54
N ALA A 18 15.10 -14.65 23.14
CA ALA A 18 16.34 -14.10 22.61
C ALA A 18 16.11 -13.41 21.24
N GLU A 19 15.40 -14.08 20.33
CA GLU A 19 15.02 -13.50 19.02
C GLU A 19 14.13 -12.27 19.17
N ARG A 20 13.18 -12.28 20.12
CA ARG A 20 12.34 -11.13 20.41
C ARG A 20 13.17 -9.94 20.92
N LYS A 21 14.16 -10.18 21.78
CA LYS A 21 15.08 -9.15 22.27
C LYS A 21 15.93 -8.61 21.12
N ALA A 22 16.46 -9.48 20.24
CA ALA A 22 17.22 -9.08 19.06
C ALA A 22 16.37 -8.21 18.12
N LEU A 23 15.13 -8.63 17.83
CA LEU A 23 14.19 -7.86 17.01
C LEU A 23 13.94 -6.46 17.60
N LEU A 24 13.70 -6.36 18.91
CA LEU A 24 13.51 -5.07 19.59
C LEU A 24 14.77 -4.19 19.54
N LYS A 25 15.96 -4.81 19.66
CA LYS A 25 17.25 -4.10 19.52
C LYS A 25 17.41 -3.53 18.11
N LEU A 26 17.12 -4.32 17.07
CA LEU A 26 17.15 -3.84 15.68
C LEU A 26 16.11 -2.73 15.42
N GLN A 27 14.89 -2.87 15.94
CA GLN A 27 13.86 -1.85 15.82
C GLN A 27 14.22 -0.53 16.51
N SER A 28 14.93 -0.58 17.64
CA SER A 28 15.34 0.58 18.42
C SER A 28 16.67 1.20 17.98
N ASN A 29 17.42 0.52 17.10
CA ASN A 29 18.68 1.04 16.61
C ASN A 29 18.40 2.19 15.61
N ASN A 30 18.85 3.40 15.97
CA ASN A 30 18.63 4.60 15.15
C ASN A 30 19.75 4.84 14.12
N ASP A 31 20.85 4.10 14.20
CA ASP A 31 22.01 4.26 13.32
C ASP A 31 21.80 3.52 11.99
N ILE A 32 20.81 2.61 11.93
CA ILE A 32 20.55 1.80 10.76
C ILE A 32 19.11 1.92 10.26
N VAL A 33 18.96 1.81 8.94
CA VAL A 33 17.70 1.69 8.19
C VAL A 33 17.68 0.37 7.46
N ILE A 34 16.64 -0.42 7.68
CA ILE A 34 16.44 -1.69 7.00
C ILE A 34 15.36 -1.51 5.93
N ARG A 35 15.67 -1.83 4.68
CA ARG A 35 14.79 -1.74 3.52
C ARG A 35 14.85 -3.01 2.69
N GLU A 36 13.78 -3.30 2.02
CA GLU A 36 13.74 -4.28 0.95
C GLU A 36 14.34 -3.65 -0.31
N SER A 37 15.12 -4.41 -1.06
CA SER A 37 15.62 -3.97 -2.36
C SER A 37 14.47 -3.76 -3.35
N ASP A 38 14.67 -2.89 -4.33
CA ASP A 38 13.67 -2.62 -5.38
C ASP A 38 13.30 -3.87 -6.20
N LYS A 39 14.24 -4.80 -6.37
CA LYS A 39 14.06 -6.09 -7.05
C LYS A 39 14.89 -7.16 -6.34
N GLY A 40 14.41 -8.42 -6.37
CA GLY A 40 15.14 -9.58 -5.84
C GLY A 40 14.93 -9.82 -4.35
N SER A 41 13.99 -9.11 -3.69
CA SER A 41 13.55 -9.36 -2.29
C SER A 41 14.66 -9.37 -1.22
N ALA A 42 15.88 -8.95 -1.54
CA ALA A 42 16.97 -8.89 -0.59
C ALA A 42 16.71 -7.81 0.47
N LEU A 43 17.07 -8.09 1.72
CA LEU A 43 17.08 -7.08 2.78
C LEU A 43 18.39 -6.30 2.74
N VAL A 44 18.28 -4.99 2.72
CA VAL A 44 19.42 -4.06 2.69
C VAL A 44 19.44 -3.27 3.98
N ILE A 45 20.57 -3.32 4.69
CA ILE A 45 20.84 -2.55 5.89
C ILE A 45 21.71 -1.36 5.47
N LEU A 46 21.24 -0.17 5.72
CA LEU A 46 21.89 1.08 5.34
C LEU A 46 22.18 1.91 6.58
N ASP A 47 23.26 2.69 6.55
CA ASP A 47 23.46 3.77 7.49
C ASP A 47 22.33 4.79 7.41
N THR A 48 21.85 5.27 8.56
CA THR A 48 20.69 6.15 8.64
C THR A 48 20.95 7.50 7.97
N ASP A 49 22.15 8.07 8.16
CA ASP A 49 22.46 9.38 7.60
C ASP A 49 22.68 9.28 6.08
N PHE A 50 23.33 8.20 5.62
CA PHE A 50 23.43 7.91 4.20
C PHE A 50 22.04 7.82 3.54
N TYR A 51 21.11 7.08 4.14
CA TYR A 51 19.74 6.95 3.64
C TYR A 51 19.00 8.28 3.63
N LYS A 52 19.03 9.04 4.74
CA LYS A 52 18.37 10.35 4.85
C LYS A 52 18.91 11.33 3.82
N ASN A 53 20.23 11.46 3.71
CA ASN A 53 20.87 12.38 2.77
C ASN A 53 20.46 12.10 1.32
N ASN A 54 20.34 10.81 0.93
CA ASN A 54 19.86 10.44 -0.40
C ASN A 54 18.39 10.82 -0.63
N VAL A 55 17.51 10.60 0.36
CA VAL A 55 16.11 10.98 0.24
C VAL A 55 15.94 12.50 0.28
N GLU A 56 16.63 13.21 1.16
CA GLU A 56 16.57 14.66 1.27
C GLU A 56 17.13 15.35 0.03
N ARG A 57 18.17 14.80 -0.60
CA ARG A 57 18.66 15.27 -1.91
C ARG A 57 17.59 15.17 -2.99
N CYS A 58 16.82 14.06 -3.03
CA CYS A 58 15.70 13.92 -3.95
C CYS A 58 14.60 14.95 -3.66
N LEU A 59 14.21 15.10 -2.39
CA LEU A 59 13.15 16.01 -1.95
C LEU A 59 13.57 17.49 -2.01
N GLY A 60 14.87 17.77 -2.14
CA GLY A 60 15.45 19.10 -2.36
C GLY A 60 15.27 19.62 -3.78
N ASP A 61 14.81 18.80 -4.71
CA ASP A 61 14.47 19.25 -6.06
C ASP A 61 13.17 20.09 -6.04
N GLU A 62 13.33 21.41 -5.96
CA GLU A 62 12.22 22.35 -5.91
C GLU A 62 11.40 22.41 -7.21
N SER A 63 11.89 21.85 -8.30
CA SER A 63 11.12 21.74 -9.54
C SER A 63 10.02 20.66 -9.42
N LEU A 64 10.28 19.61 -8.65
CA LEU A 64 9.38 18.48 -8.45
C LEU A 64 8.58 18.57 -7.16
N TYR A 65 9.17 19.10 -6.07
CA TYR A 65 8.59 19.05 -4.74
C TYR A 65 8.45 20.45 -4.11
N LYS A 66 7.40 20.60 -3.31
CA LYS A 66 7.20 21.77 -2.44
C LYS A 66 7.34 21.32 -1.00
N ASN A 67 8.24 21.98 -0.25
CA ASN A 67 8.43 21.74 1.18
C ASN A 67 7.48 22.64 2.01
N TRP A 68 6.71 22.03 2.92
CA TRP A 68 5.80 22.70 3.84
C TRP A 68 6.36 22.77 5.27
N GLY A 69 7.61 22.34 5.51
CA GLY A 69 8.20 22.21 6.82
C GLY A 69 7.38 21.25 7.71
N SER A 70 7.19 21.60 8.97
CA SER A 70 6.41 20.79 9.92
C SER A 70 4.89 20.96 9.80
N GLN A 71 4.39 21.67 8.79
CA GLN A 71 2.96 21.96 8.63
C GLN A 71 2.20 20.82 7.97
N ASN A 72 1.49 20.02 8.76
CA ASN A 72 0.56 19.00 8.26
C ASN A 72 -0.64 19.64 7.55
N GLN A 73 -0.88 19.27 6.29
CA GLN A 73 -1.98 19.77 5.46
C GLN A 73 -3.23 18.87 5.47
N ASP A 74 -3.17 17.67 6.07
CA ASP A 74 -4.19 16.63 5.94
C ASP A 74 -5.61 17.12 6.28
N ARG A 75 -5.75 17.91 7.37
CA ARG A 75 -7.06 18.45 7.76
C ARG A 75 -7.63 19.44 6.74
N LYS A 76 -6.77 20.26 6.14
CA LYS A 76 -7.19 21.21 5.09
C LYS A 76 -7.61 20.45 3.84
N ILE A 77 -6.88 19.39 3.50
CA ILE A 77 -7.18 18.54 2.35
C ILE A 77 -8.52 17.83 2.58
N MET A 78 -8.78 17.28 3.77
CA MET A 78 -10.06 16.65 4.07
C MET A 78 -11.24 17.65 3.98
N ALA A 79 -11.09 18.87 4.50
CA ALA A 79 -12.13 19.89 4.39
C ALA A 79 -12.42 20.28 2.93
N LYS A 80 -11.38 20.35 2.08
CA LYS A 80 -11.56 20.57 0.64
C LYS A 80 -12.23 19.36 -0.04
N LEU A 81 -11.88 18.13 0.37
CA LEU A 81 -12.52 16.91 -0.14
C LEU A 81 -14.00 16.86 0.21
N GLU A 82 -14.36 17.19 1.45
CA GLU A 82 -15.76 17.28 1.88
C GLU A 82 -16.56 18.29 1.02
N LYS A 83 -15.92 19.44 0.67
CA LYS A 83 -16.52 20.42 -0.22
C LYS A 83 -16.73 19.86 -1.63
N LEU A 84 -15.70 19.27 -2.26
CA LEU A 84 -15.79 18.63 -3.58
C LEU A 84 -16.90 17.58 -3.62
N VAL A 85 -16.95 16.69 -2.62
CA VAL A 85 -17.97 15.65 -2.50
C VAL A 85 -19.38 16.25 -2.38
N SER A 86 -19.54 17.35 -1.64
CA SER A 86 -20.82 18.03 -1.49
C SER A 86 -21.30 18.73 -2.78
N GLU A 87 -20.37 19.28 -3.56
CA GLU A 87 -20.65 19.91 -4.86
C GLU A 87 -21.13 18.89 -5.90
N HIS A 88 -20.69 17.63 -5.77
CA HIS A 88 -21.10 16.53 -6.64
C HIS A 88 -22.03 15.50 -5.98
N ALA A 89 -22.80 15.92 -4.96
CA ALA A 89 -23.68 15.02 -4.19
C ALA A 89 -24.70 14.25 -5.07
N SER A 90 -25.09 14.80 -6.24
CA SER A 90 -25.98 14.13 -7.18
C SER A 90 -25.39 12.87 -7.84
N CYS A 91 -24.07 12.74 -7.86
CA CYS A 91 -23.33 11.60 -8.43
C CYS A 91 -23.11 10.48 -7.41
N LEU A 92 -23.25 10.78 -6.10
CA LEU A 92 -22.81 9.90 -5.01
C LEU A 92 -24.02 9.46 -4.14
N THR A 93 -23.99 8.24 -3.68
CA THR A 93 -24.90 7.78 -2.63
C THR A 93 -24.44 8.27 -1.25
N GLU A 94 -25.31 8.19 -0.23
CA GLU A 94 -24.95 8.52 1.15
C GLU A 94 -23.81 7.62 1.69
N ASP A 95 -23.82 6.34 1.33
CA ASP A 95 -22.78 5.38 1.70
C ASP A 95 -21.44 5.72 1.05
N GLU A 96 -21.43 6.08 -0.25
CA GLU A 96 -20.22 6.52 -0.95
C GLU A 96 -19.70 7.84 -0.40
N THR A 97 -20.56 8.80 -0.12
CA THR A 97 -20.19 10.06 0.53
C THR A 97 -19.56 9.78 1.90
N SER A 98 -20.17 8.91 2.70
CA SER A 98 -19.63 8.50 3.99
C SER A 98 -18.29 7.76 3.86
N TYR A 99 -18.14 6.89 2.86
CA TYR A 99 -16.90 6.18 2.55
C TYR A 99 -15.76 7.12 2.20
N LEU A 100 -16.04 8.16 1.42
CA LEU A 100 -15.04 9.14 0.96
C LEU A 100 -14.62 10.11 2.06
N THR A 101 -15.53 10.46 2.98
CA THR A 101 -15.31 11.56 3.95
C THR A 101 -15.14 11.10 5.40
N LYS A 102 -15.64 9.93 5.78
CA LYS A 102 -15.66 9.45 7.19
C LYS A 102 -14.78 8.22 7.39
N PHE A 103 -13.47 8.40 7.34
CA PHE A 103 -12.49 7.34 7.61
C PHE A 103 -11.27 7.85 8.39
N ASP A 104 -10.57 6.92 9.05
CA ASP A 104 -9.31 7.22 9.72
C ASP A 104 -8.18 7.37 8.69
N TYR A 105 -7.76 8.60 8.44
CA TYR A 105 -6.68 8.91 7.51
C TYR A 105 -5.35 9.15 8.22
N LYS A 106 -4.27 8.95 7.49
CA LYS A 106 -2.89 9.21 7.90
C LYS A 106 -2.15 9.90 6.78
N SER A 107 -1.21 10.77 7.14
CA SER A 107 -0.29 11.32 6.14
C SER A 107 0.42 10.21 5.39
N ALA A 108 0.53 10.35 4.08
CA ALA A 108 1.33 9.44 3.27
C ALA A 108 2.81 9.51 3.70
N ASN A 109 3.50 8.37 3.68
CA ASN A 109 4.93 8.31 4.01
C ASN A 109 5.75 8.27 2.73
N PHE A 110 6.82 9.04 2.71
CA PHE A 110 7.83 8.95 1.67
C PHE A 110 8.96 8.02 2.11
N PHE A 111 9.40 7.15 1.23
CA PHE A 111 10.50 6.25 1.46
C PHE A 111 11.20 5.87 0.15
N ALA A 112 12.37 5.29 0.26
CA ALA A 112 13.16 4.88 -0.89
C ALA A 112 13.61 3.42 -0.75
N ASN A 113 13.49 2.64 -1.81
CA ASN A 113 14.02 1.29 -1.89
C ASN A 113 15.30 1.28 -2.72
N PRO A 114 16.41 0.69 -2.23
CA PRO A 114 17.67 0.66 -2.95
C PRO A 114 17.59 -0.24 -4.19
N LYS A 115 18.06 0.26 -5.34
CA LYS A 115 18.14 -0.49 -6.61
C LYS A 115 19.48 -1.21 -6.69
N ILE A 116 19.72 -2.19 -5.82
CA ILE A 116 21.00 -2.93 -5.73
C ILE A 116 21.44 -3.53 -7.06
N HIS A 117 20.49 -3.95 -7.90
CA HIS A 117 20.73 -4.51 -9.22
C HIS A 117 21.30 -3.51 -10.24
N LYS A 118 21.29 -2.20 -9.95
CA LYS A 118 21.83 -1.14 -10.81
C LYS A 118 23.18 -0.61 -10.33
N SER A 119 23.67 -1.04 -9.16
CA SER A 119 24.99 -0.66 -8.65
C SER A 119 26.05 -1.64 -9.15
N ASP A 120 27.05 -1.14 -9.85
CA ASP A 120 28.16 -1.97 -10.32
C ASP A 120 29.12 -2.33 -9.17
N THR A 121 29.19 -1.50 -8.16
CA THR A 121 29.92 -1.80 -6.91
C THR A 121 29.33 -3.02 -6.22
N ILE A 122 28.00 -3.07 -6.06
CA ILE A 122 27.31 -4.22 -5.46
C ILE A 122 27.47 -5.48 -6.32
N LYS A 123 27.29 -5.38 -7.64
CA LYS A 123 27.47 -6.53 -8.55
C LYS A 123 28.85 -7.14 -8.44
N ARG A 124 29.90 -6.31 -8.39
CA ARG A 124 31.29 -6.79 -8.20
C ARG A 124 31.48 -7.45 -6.84
N ALA A 125 30.92 -6.85 -5.77
CA ALA A 125 31.02 -7.40 -4.43
C ALA A 125 30.34 -8.79 -4.33
N ILE A 126 29.17 -8.98 -4.95
CA ILE A 126 28.48 -10.27 -5.05
C ILE A 126 29.37 -11.34 -5.68
N LEU A 127 30.07 -10.99 -6.74
CA LEU A 127 30.96 -11.94 -7.46
C LEU A 127 32.23 -12.29 -6.66
N THR A 128 32.71 -11.39 -5.83
CA THR A 128 33.98 -11.52 -5.11
C THR A 128 33.83 -12.14 -3.71
N GLN A 129 32.82 -11.76 -2.94
CA GLN A 129 32.67 -12.18 -1.54
C GLN A 129 32.04 -13.57 -1.41
N LYS A 130 31.07 -13.93 -2.25
CA LYS A 130 30.37 -15.25 -2.25
C LYS A 130 29.77 -15.68 -0.89
N ASP A 131 29.52 -14.71 0.00
CA ASP A 131 28.98 -14.94 1.34
C ASP A 131 27.44 -14.80 1.37
N GLU A 132 26.81 -15.31 2.43
CA GLU A 132 25.37 -15.15 2.65
C GLU A 132 24.94 -13.68 2.79
N TYR A 133 25.83 -12.82 3.27
CA TYR A 133 25.66 -11.38 3.31
C TYR A 133 26.91 -10.69 2.74
N ILE A 134 26.68 -9.52 2.16
CA ILE A 134 27.74 -8.73 1.51
C ILE A 134 27.85 -7.41 2.23
N GLU A 135 29.07 -7.07 2.69
CA GLU A 135 29.35 -5.81 3.36
C GLU A 135 30.14 -4.88 2.44
N ILE A 136 29.67 -3.63 2.34
CA ILE A 136 30.30 -2.60 1.51
C ILE A 136 30.48 -1.35 2.37
N GLY A 137 31.73 -0.91 2.56
CA GLY A 137 32.07 0.23 3.41
C GLY A 137 31.59 1.56 2.81
N GLU A 138 31.94 1.85 1.57
CA GLU A 138 31.53 3.07 0.86
C GLU A 138 30.88 2.74 -0.47
N ILE A 139 29.76 3.38 -0.76
CA ILE A 139 29.01 3.21 -1.99
C ILE A 139 28.52 4.57 -2.51
N SER A 140 28.90 4.90 -3.74
CA SER A 140 28.48 6.15 -4.41
C SER A 140 27.51 5.93 -5.56
N ASP A 141 27.40 4.71 -6.09
CA ASP A 141 26.65 4.33 -7.27
C ASP A 141 25.32 3.59 -6.96
N LEU A 142 24.76 3.75 -5.74
CA LEU A 142 23.51 3.12 -5.35
C LEU A 142 22.29 4.01 -5.67
N PRO A 143 21.53 3.75 -6.73
CA PRO A 143 20.30 4.47 -7.01
C PRO A 143 19.15 3.95 -6.15
N PHE A 144 18.12 4.80 -5.99
CA PHE A 144 16.93 4.48 -5.22
C PHE A 144 15.67 4.59 -6.08
N ARG A 145 14.65 3.81 -5.72
CA ARG A 145 13.26 4.04 -6.14
C ARG A 145 12.53 4.77 -5.03
N TYR A 146 12.14 6.00 -5.29
CA TYR A 146 11.39 6.83 -4.37
C TYR A 146 9.89 6.52 -4.47
N ILE A 147 9.23 6.34 -3.33
CA ILE A 147 7.83 5.92 -3.25
C ILE A 147 7.12 6.79 -2.21
N SER A 148 5.98 7.34 -2.58
CA SER A 148 5.05 7.98 -1.66
C SER A 148 3.90 7.01 -1.37
N GLY A 149 4.00 6.31 -0.23
CA GLY A 149 3.01 5.30 0.17
C GLY A 149 1.72 5.92 0.70
N GLY A 150 0.71 6.05 -0.16
CA GLY A 150 -0.52 6.79 0.14
C GLY A 150 -1.69 5.99 0.71
N LYS A 151 -1.49 4.76 1.11
CA LYS A 151 -2.56 3.95 1.69
C LYS A 151 -3.14 4.63 2.94
N ASN A 152 -4.44 4.88 2.93
CA ASN A 152 -5.18 5.64 3.94
C ASN A 152 -4.78 7.13 4.05
N SER A 153 -4.18 7.72 3.01
CA SER A 153 -4.02 9.18 2.93
C SER A 153 -5.39 9.86 2.75
N PRO A 154 -5.50 11.18 3.00
CA PRO A 154 -6.77 11.90 2.84
C PRO A 154 -7.45 11.71 1.50
N ILE A 155 -6.67 11.51 0.42
CA ILE A 155 -7.21 11.36 -0.94
C ILE A 155 -7.34 9.90 -1.39
N SER A 156 -6.92 8.92 -0.58
CA SER A 156 -6.80 7.51 -1.00
C SER A 156 -8.14 6.92 -1.45
N LYS A 157 -9.23 7.25 -0.75
CA LYS A 157 -10.57 6.72 -1.07
C LYS A 157 -11.15 7.32 -2.36
N LEU A 158 -10.91 8.61 -2.58
CA LEU A 158 -11.27 9.24 -3.84
C LEU A 158 -10.46 8.64 -5.01
N ALA A 159 -9.15 8.46 -4.84
CA ALA A 159 -8.30 7.85 -5.85
C ALA A 159 -8.71 6.41 -6.19
N GLU A 160 -9.16 5.63 -5.18
CA GLU A 160 -9.71 4.29 -5.38
C GLU A 160 -11.00 4.32 -6.23
N LEU A 161 -11.95 5.19 -5.88
CA LEU A 161 -13.19 5.35 -6.63
C LEU A 161 -12.95 5.75 -8.09
N ILE A 162 -12.14 6.80 -8.32
CA ILE A 162 -11.83 7.27 -9.67
C ILE A 162 -11.07 6.21 -10.46
N GLY A 163 -10.14 5.47 -9.82
CA GLY A 163 -9.45 4.35 -10.45
C GLY A 163 -10.41 3.26 -10.95
N ILE A 164 -11.45 2.95 -10.18
CA ILE A 164 -12.50 2.00 -10.60
C ILE A 164 -13.29 2.54 -11.79
N LEU A 165 -13.71 3.81 -11.75
CA LEU A 165 -14.51 4.44 -12.81
C LEU A 165 -13.76 4.51 -14.15
N LEU A 166 -12.44 4.65 -14.12
CA LEU A 166 -11.62 4.77 -15.33
C LEU A 166 -11.12 3.43 -15.89
N LYS A 167 -11.24 2.32 -15.15
CA LYS A 167 -10.80 0.99 -15.65
C LYS A 167 -11.41 0.56 -16.98
N PRO A 168 -12.70 0.80 -17.28
CA PRO A 168 -13.29 0.42 -18.57
C PRO A 168 -12.58 1.03 -19.79
N PHE A 169 -11.92 2.18 -19.62
CA PHE A 169 -11.19 2.83 -20.69
C PHE A 169 -9.95 2.07 -21.16
N TYR A 170 -9.47 1.06 -20.42
CA TYR A 170 -8.38 0.20 -20.90
C TYR A 170 -8.75 -0.58 -22.16
N GLU A 171 -10.03 -0.95 -22.34
CA GLU A 171 -10.49 -1.78 -23.42
C GLU A 171 -10.44 -1.09 -24.79
N ILE A 172 -10.42 0.25 -24.82
CA ILE A 172 -10.35 1.04 -26.05
C ILE A 172 -8.91 1.39 -26.48
N ILE A 173 -7.90 1.06 -25.67
CA ILE A 173 -6.50 1.35 -25.98
C ILE A 173 -5.91 0.20 -26.81
N PRO A 174 -5.55 0.39 -28.10
CA PRO A 174 -5.09 -0.70 -28.97
C PRO A 174 -3.77 -1.33 -28.51
N SER A 175 -2.90 -0.51 -27.90
CA SER A 175 -1.59 -0.93 -27.41
C SER A 175 -1.64 -1.64 -26.06
N TYR A 176 -2.72 -1.48 -25.29
CA TYR A 176 -2.80 -1.92 -23.92
C TYR A 176 -2.58 -3.43 -23.76
N ILE A 177 -1.67 -3.77 -22.85
CA ILE A 177 -1.41 -5.13 -22.38
C ILE A 177 -1.73 -5.19 -20.89
N ARG A 178 -2.56 -6.15 -20.50
CA ARG A 178 -2.94 -6.39 -19.10
C ARG A 178 -1.85 -7.11 -18.31
N ASP A 179 -1.27 -8.14 -18.92
CA ASP A 179 -0.25 -9.02 -18.33
C ASP A 179 0.48 -9.81 -19.43
N ALA A 180 1.48 -10.60 -19.07
CA ALA A 180 2.24 -11.42 -20.02
C ALA A 180 1.35 -12.44 -20.79
N THR A 181 0.30 -12.97 -20.17
CA THR A 181 -0.63 -13.91 -20.85
C THR A 181 -1.41 -13.19 -21.95
N ASP A 182 -1.90 -11.98 -21.68
CA ASP A 182 -2.58 -11.13 -22.64
C ASP A 182 -1.64 -10.71 -23.78
N PHE A 183 -0.37 -10.45 -23.48
CA PHE A 183 0.67 -10.20 -24.48
C PHE A 183 0.85 -11.41 -25.42
N LEU A 184 0.99 -12.60 -24.87
CA LEU A 184 1.16 -13.84 -25.63
C LEU A 184 -0.05 -14.18 -26.51
N ASP A 185 -1.28 -13.87 -26.04
CA ASP A 185 -2.50 -14.06 -26.82
C ASP A 185 -2.57 -13.08 -28.02
N LYS A 186 -2.01 -11.88 -27.85
CA LYS A 186 -1.95 -10.82 -28.89
C LYS A 186 -0.74 -10.92 -29.82
N LEU A 187 0.20 -11.82 -29.53
CA LEU A 187 1.40 -12.00 -30.35
C LEU A 187 1.01 -12.56 -31.75
N PRO A 188 1.46 -11.95 -32.85
CA PRO A 188 1.10 -12.41 -34.19
C PRO A 188 1.70 -13.79 -34.48
N LYS A 189 0.94 -14.62 -35.20
CA LYS A 189 1.45 -15.85 -35.77
C LYS A 189 2.12 -15.51 -37.09
N LEU A 190 3.44 -15.73 -37.16
CA LEU A 190 4.25 -15.37 -38.30
C LEU A 190 4.60 -16.61 -39.15
N THR A 191 4.66 -16.45 -40.48
CA THR A 191 5.28 -17.43 -41.39
C THR A 191 6.80 -17.38 -41.25
N LYS A 192 7.52 -18.36 -41.84
CA LYS A 192 8.97 -18.38 -41.80
C LYS A 192 9.58 -17.15 -42.48
N GLU A 193 9.03 -16.78 -43.64
CA GLU A 193 9.48 -15.59 -44.39
C GLU A 193 9.25 -14.31 -43.60
N GLU A 194 8.15 -14.20 -42.87
CA GLU A 194 7.90 -13.05 -41.99
C GLU A 194 8.86 -13.02 -40.80
N VAL A 195 9.26 -14.17 -40.24
CA VAL A 195 10.20 -14.25 -39.13
C VAL A 195 11.61 -13.81 -39.56
N ASP A 196 12.01 -14.12 -40.81
CA ASP A 196 13.32 -13.67 -41.33
C ASP A 196 13.38 -12.15 -41.56
N ASP A 197 12.19 -11.53 -41.78
CA ASP A 197 12.02 -10.07 -41.99
C ASP A 197 11.88 -9.26 -40.69
N ILE A 198 11.72 -9.87 -39.51
CA ILE A 198 11.47 -9.10 -38.29
C ILE A 198 12.73 -8.71 -37.50
N LEU A 199 12.58 -7.60 -36.78
CA LEU A 199 13.40 -7.19 -35.63
C LEU A 199 12.50 -7.17 -34.40
N ILE A 200 12.96 -7.77 -33.31
CA ILE A 200 12.32 -7.64 -32.01
C ILE A 200 12.78 -6.30 -31.42
N VAL A 201 11.83 -5.44 -31.07
CA VAL A 201 12.11 -4.11 -30.52
C VAL A 201 11.37 -3.96 -29.20
N THR A 202 12.10 -3.57 -28.15
CA THR A 202 11.52 -3.19 -26.87
C THR A 202 11.90 -1.76 -26.53
N CYS A 203 10.98 -1.06 -25.86
CA CYS A 203 11.16 0.33 -25.46
C CYS A 203 10.80 0.48 -23.99
N ASP A 204 11.51 1.36 -23.27
CA ASP A 204 11.22 1.72 -21.87
C ASP A 204 11.09 3.24 -21.76
N ILE A 205 10.07 3.72 -21.05
CA ILE A 205 9.84 5.16 -20.84
C ILE A 205 10.56 5.59 -19.55
N LYS A 206 11.52 6.49 -19.69
CA LYS A 206 12.27 7.01 -18.55
C LYS A 206 11.38 7.80 -17.61
N ASP A 207 11.37 7.39 -16.34
CA ASP A 207 10.68 8.10 -15.24
C ASP A 207 9.26 8.57 -15.61
N MET A 208 8.49 7.71 -16.27
CA MET A 208 7.16 8.02 -16.87
C MET A 208 6.27 8.83 -15.92
N TYR A 209 6.10 8.39 -14.67
CA TYR A 209 5.21 9.05 -13.72
C TYR A 209 5.63 10.50 -13.38
N ASN A 210 6.93 10.78 -13.34
CA ASN A 210 7.45 12.11 -13.06
C ASN A 210 7.35 13.03 -14.30
N ASN A 211 7.35 12.44 -15.49
CA ASN A 211 7.43 13.14 -16.77
C ASN A 211 6.06 13.36 -17.44
N ILE A 212 5.00 12.69 -16.98
CA ILE A 212 3.63 13.04 -17.37
C ILE A 212 3.24 14.31 -16.60
N ASP A 213 3.31 15.47 -17.26
CA ASP A 213 2.86 16.70 -16.67
C ASP A 213 1.32 16.75 -16.53
N ARG A 214 0.82 17.69 -15.71
CA ARG A 214 -0.61 17.79 -15.43
C ARG A 214 -1.42 18.19 -16.67
N GLU A 215 -0.85 19.04 -17.52
CA GLU A 215 -1.51 19.53 -18.73
C GLU A 215 -1.77 18.37 -19.69
N LEU A 216 -0.73 17.62 -20.04
CA LEU A 216 -0.84 16.42 -20.88
C LEU A 216 -1.86 15.41 -20.31
N GLY A 217 -1.75 15.11 -19.03
CA GLY A 217 -2.60 14.08 -18.44
C GLY A 217 -4.06 14.51 -18.33
N MET A 218 -4.35 15.80 -18.04
CA MET A 218 -5.71 16.32 -18.01
C MET A 218 -6.30 16.48 -19.43
N GLU A 219 -5.52 16.91 -20.39
CA GLU A 219 -5.92 16.93 -21.81
C GLU A 219 -6.33 15.53 -22.28
N ALA A 220 -5.49 14.55 -22.00
CA ALA A 220 -5.77 13.15 -22.32
C ALA A 220 -7.04 12.63 -21.64
N LEU A 221 -7.21 12.89 -20.35
CA LEU A 221 -8.39 12.46 -19.60
C LEU A 221 -9.67 13.05 -20.20
N ILE A 222 -9.70 14.36 -20.42
CA ILE A 222 -10.85 15.07 -21.02
C ILE A 222 -11.15 14.53 -22.42
N PHE A 223 -10.12 14.28 -23.23
CA PHE A 223 -10.28 13.70 -24.55
C PHE A 223 -10.97 12.33 -24.49
N TRP A 224 -10.50 11.43 -23.65
CA TRP A 224 -11.07 10.06 -23.56
C TRP A 224 -12.49 10.08 -23.00
N LEU A 225 -12.76 10.87 -21.98
CA LEU A 225 -14.10 10.99 -21.37
C LEU A 225 -15.13 11.55 -22.38
N ASN A 226 -14.74 12.55 -23.18
CA ASN A 226 -15.63 13.12 -24.20
C ASN A 226 -15.83 12.20 -25.40
N LYS A 227 -14.78 11.46 -25.80
CA LYS A 227 -14.85 10.55 -26.95
C LYS A 227 -15.66 9.29 -26.69
N PHE A 228 -15.61 8.79 -25.45
CA PHE A 228 -16.26 7.55 -25.04
C PHE A 228 -17.06 7.71 -23.73
N PRO A 229 -18.03 8.63 -23.67
CA PRO A 229 -18.78 8.90 -22.45
C PRO A 229 -19.59 7.70 -21.93
N ASN A 230 -19.94 6.77 -22.81
CA ASN A 230 -20.66 5.54 -22.50
C ASN A 230 -19.84 4.52 -21.68
N LEU A 231 -18.51 4.68 -21.57
CA LEU A 231 -17.67 3.86 -20.72
C LEU A 231 -17.67 4.33 -19.25
N LEU A 232 -18.07 5.57 -19.02
CA LEU A 232 -18.28 6.05 -17.66
C LEU A 232 -19.65 5.58 -17.17
N HIS A 233 -19.70 5.11 -15.93
CA HIS A 233 -20.97 4.68 -15.34
C HIS A 233 -21.97 5.84 -15.34
N PRO A 234 -23.23 5.64 -15.80
CA PRO A 234 -24.21 6.72 -16.10
C PRO A 234 -24.50 7.68 -14.94
N ARG A 235 -24.28 7.27 -13.70
CA ARG A 235 -24.48 8.10 -12.49
C ARG A 235 -23.42 9.19 -12.35
N PHE A 236 -22.23 8.99 -12.92
CA PHE A 236 -21.12 9.94 -12.81
C PHE A 236 -21.00 10.81 -14.04
N ASN A 237 -20.73 12.08 -13.84
CA ASN A 237 -20.48 13.01 -14.93
C ASN A 237 -18.97 13.28 -15.12
N ILE A 238 -18.64 13.83 -16.27
CA ILE A 238 -17.24 14.14 -16.65
C ILE A 238 -16.62 15.15 -15.67
N SER A 239 -17.40 16.16 -15.23
CA SER A 239 -16.94 17.18 -14.29
C SER A 239 -16.47 16.57 -12.97
N PHE A 240 -17.26 15.65 -12.38
CA PHE A 240 -16.85 14.94 -11.15
C PHE A 240 -15.52 14.23 -11.31
N VAL A 241 -15.33 13.50 -12.42
CA VAL A 241 -14.10 12.74 -12.65
C VAL A 241 -12.90 13.66 -12.87
N THR A 242 -13.05 14.70 -13.69
CA THR A 242 -11.96 15.65 -13.99
C THR A 242 -11.56 16.44 -12.76
N GLU A 243 -12.52 17.01 -12.02
CA GLU A 243 -12.26 17.76 -10.78
C GLU A 243 -11.68 16.88 -9.69
N SER A 244 -12.09 15.59 -9.61
CA SER A 244 -11.50 14.63 -8.70
C SER A 244 -10.04 14.30 -9.01
N ILE A 245 -9.69 14.13 -10.29
CA ILE A 245 -8.30 13.92 -10.70
C ILE A 245 -7.45 15.16 -10.40
N GLU A 246 -7.93 16.34 -10.76
CA GLU A 246 -7.26 17.62 -10.47
C GLU A 246 -7.02 17.77 -8.97
N PHE A 247 -8.06 17.50 -8.16
CA PHE A 247 -7.97 17.51 -6.70
C PHE A 247 -6.91 16.54 -6.18
N ILE A 248 -6.85 15.30 -6.70
CA ILE A 248 -5.87 14.29 -6.33
C ILE A 248 -4.45 14.78 -6.65
N LEU A 249 -4.22 15.30 -7.85
CA LEU A 249 -2.90 15.76 -8.29
C LEU A 249 -2.41 17.00 -7.50
N GLU A 250 -3.33 17.90 -7.12
CA GLU A 250 -2.99 19.11 -6.37
C GLU A 250 -2.76 18.88 -4.87
N ASN A 251 -3.48 17.94 -4.29
CA ASN A 251 -3.52 17.75 -2.85
C ASN A 251 -2.74 16.51 -2.38
N TRP A 252 -1.85 15.98 -3.21
CA TRP A 252 -0.95 14.90 -2.79
C TRP A 252 0.15 15.43 -1.87
N THR A 253 0.03 15.07 -0.60
CA THR A 253 1.01 15.43 0.42
C THR A 253 1.57 14.18 1.10
N PHE A 254 2.82 14.24 1.48
CA PHE A 254 3.50 13.15 2.17
C PHE A 254 4.51 13.68 3.18
N HIS A 255 4.97 12.80 4.05
CA HIS A 255 5.82 13.12 5.17
C HIS A 255 7.15 12.38 5.08
N PHE A 256 8.25 13.07 5.36
CA PHE A 256 9.57 12.49 5.56
C PHE A 256 10.35 13.27 6.61
N ASN A 257 10.98 12.57 7.54
CA ASN A 257 11.91 13.12 8.55
C ASN A 257 11.41 14.38 9.27
N GLY A 258 10.13 14.42 9.67
CA GLY A 258 9.52 15.56 10.38
C GLY A 258 8.97 16.67 9.49
N ASN A 259 9.23 16.64 8.20
CA ASN A 259 8.75 17.62 7.22
C ASN A 259 7.67 17.04 6.30
N TYR A 260 6.78 17.92 5.84
CA TYR A 260 5.73 17.63 4.88
C TYR A 260 6.08 18.20 3.51
N PHE A 261 5.76 17.45 2.48
CA PHE A 261 6.04 17.80 1.10
C PHE A 261 4.79 17.60 0.24
N SER A 262 4.73 18.25 -0.90
CA SER A 262 3.76 17.97 -1.96
C SER A 262 4.44 17.92 -3.31
N LEU A 263 3.86 17.13 -4.25
CA LEU A 263 4.34 17.04 -5.62
C LEU A 263 3.89 18.26 -6.41
N LYS A 264 4.81 18.91 -7.15
CA LYS A 264 4.53 20.04 -8.04
C LYS A 264 4.31 19.60 -9.49
N LYS A 265 5.08 18.61 -9.95
CA LYS A 265 5.07 18.11 -11.34
C LYS A 265 4.97 16.58 -11.32
N GLY A 266 4.42 16.01 -12.39
CA GLY A 266 4.28 14.57 -12.55
C GLY A 266 3.04 14.00 -11.89
N THR A 267 2.96 12.68 -11.95
CA THR A 267 1.86 11.87 -11.42
C THR A 267 2.32 11.13 -10.17
N VAL A 268 1.44 11.03 -9.21
CA VAL A 268 1.72 10.38 -7.92
C VAL A 268 2.03 8.90 -8.09
N THR A 269 3.15 8.45 -7.55
CA THR A 269 3.44 7.02 -7.42
C THR A 269 2.76 6.46 -6.16
N GLY A 270 2.03 5.34 -6.29
CA GLY A 270 1.44 4.64 -5.14
C GLY A 270 -0.01 4.95 -4.81
N THR A 271 -0.78 5.55 -5.72
CA THR A 271 -2.25 5.63 -5.66
C THR A 271 -2.89 4.64 -6.64
N GLU A 272 -4.13 4.24 -6.35
CA GLU A 272 -4.90 3.31 -7.21
C GLU A 272 -5.22 3.90 -8.59
N VAL A 273 -5.32 5.22 -8.71
CA VAL A 273 -5.66 5.89 -9.98
C VAL A 273 -4.45 6.14 -10.87
N SER A 274 -3.24 6.23 -10.32
CA SER A 274 -2.06 6.65 -11.08
C SER A 274 -1.72 5.78 -12.29
N PRO A 275 -1.79 4.43 -12.22
CA PRO A 275 -1.53 3.60 -13.39
C PRO A 275 -2.56 3.84 -14.51
N THR A 276 -3.83 4.06 -14.15
CA THR A 276 -4.89 4.33 -15.13
C THR A 276 -4.71 5.68 -15.80
N TYR A 277 -4.44 6.71 -14.99
CA TYR A 277 -4.15 8.05 -15.49
C TYR A 277 -2.94 8.08 -16.44
N ALA A 278 -1.85 7.42 -16.04
CA ALA A 278 -0.66 7.30 -16.88
C ALA A 278 -0.93 6.55 -18.19
N ASN A 279 -1.70 5.44 -18.14
CA ASN A 279 -2.08 4.70 -19.34
C ASN A 279 -2.92 5.54 -20.32
N LEU A 280 -3.85 6.34 -19.82
CA LEU A 280 -4.67 7.25 -20.64
C LEU A 280 -3.83 8.36 -21.28
N ALA A 281 -2.89 8.95 -20.52
CA ALA A 281 -1.96 9.95 -21.05
C ALA A 281 -1.08 9.38 -22.15
N MET A 282 -0.52 8.18 -21.94
CA MET A 282 0.30 7.51 -22.96
C MET A 282 -0.52 7.10 -24.18
N ALA A 283 -1.74 6.58 -23.99
CA ALA A 283 -2.64 6.25 -25.09
C ALA A 283 -3.03 7.48 -25.93
N PHE A 284 -3.12 8.64 -25.32
CA PHE A 284 -3.34 9.91 -26.03
C PHE A 284 -2.13 10.29 -26.90
N LEU A 285 -0.90 10.10 -26.39
CA LEU A 285 0.31 10.29 -27.20
C LEU A 285 0.40 9.26 -28.34
N GLU A 286 -0.09 8.04 -28.13
CA GLU A 286 -0.12 7.01 -29.17
C GLU A 286 -1.03 7.37 -30.34
N ILE A 287 -2.06 8.19 -30.16
CA ILE A 287 -2.83 8.75 -31.28
C ILE A 287 -1.92 9.59 -32.18
N LYS A 288 -1.08 10.42 -31.58
CA LYS A 288 -0.09 11.23 -32.32
C LYS A 288 0.97 10.34 -32.98
N LEU A 289 1.38 9.26 -32.31
CA LEU A 289 2.29 8.25 -32.89
C LEU A 289 1.69 7.66 -34.17
N TYR A 290 0.46 7.20 -34.11
CA TYR A 290 -0.21 6.58 -35.24
C TYR A 290 -0.38 7.54 -36.41
N GLN A 291 -0.71 8.80 -36.14
CA GLN A 291 -0.81 9.83 -37.16
C GLN A 291 0.54 10.13 -37.83
N LYS A 292 1.60 10.38 -37.04
CA LYS A 292 2.95 10.63 -37.57
C LYS A 292 3.51 9.44 -38.35
N THR A 293 3.18 8.21 -37.91
CA THR A 293 3.55 6.99 -38.62
C THR A 293 2.87 6.92 -39.99
N LYS A 294 1.58 7.29 -40.06
CA LYS A 294 0.85 7.38 -41.34
C LYS A 294 1.47 8.40 -42.28
N GLU A 295 1.80 9.58 -41.77
CA GLU A 295 2.43 10.66 -42.53
C GLU A 295 3.82 10.28 -43.08
N ARG A 296 4.61 9.55 -42.27
CA ARG A 296 6.00 9.22 -42.60
C ARG A 296 6.15 7.96 -43.46
N PHE A 297 5.36 6.94 -43.17
CA PHE A 297 5.53 5.59 -43.74
C PHE A 297 4.34 5.13 -44.61
N GLY A 298 3.23 5.88 -44.61
CA GLY A 298 2.01 5.53 -45.35
C GLY A 298 1.04 4.63 -44.55
N GLU A 299 -0.08 4.30 -45.20
CA GLU A 299 -1.23 3.63 -44.60
C GLU A 299 -0.93 2.19 -44.13
N GLU A 300 -0.17 1.44 -44.93
CA GLU A 300 0.14 0.03 -44.65
C GLU A 300 0.91 -0.10 -43.31
N ILE A 301 1.99 0.66 -43.16
CA ILE A 301 2.84 0.62 -41.97
C ILE A 301 2.08 1.22 -40.76
N HIS A 302 1.28 2.26 -40.99
CA HIS A 302 0.36 2.77 -39.98
C HIS A 302 -0.54 1.68 -39.38
N ASN A 303 -1.26 0.94 -40.25
CA ASN A 303 -2.16 -0.13 -39.81
C ASN A 303 -1.41 -1.26 -39.10
N TYR A 304 -0.20 -1.56 -39.56
CA TYR A 304 0.67 -2.51 -38.90
C TYR A 304 1.05 -2.06 -37.51
N VAL A 305 1.48 -0.81 -37.32
CA VAL A 305 1.88 -0.25 -36.02
C VAL A 305 0.68 -0.19 -35.06
N VAL A 306 -0.48 0.25 -35.50
CA VAL A 306 -1.71 0.25 -34.67
C VAL A 306 -2.03 -1.15 -34.14
N LYS A 307 -1.85 -2.18 -35.00
CA LYS A 307 -2.14 -3.56 -34.63
C LYS A 307 -1.06 -4.19 -33.75
N ASN A 308 0.22 -3.89 -33.96
CA ASN A 308 1.33 -4.65 -33.40
C ASN A 308 2.13 -3.90 -32.33
N TRP A 309 2.00 -2.57 -32.19
CA TRP A 309 2.55 -1.84 -31.05
C TRP A 309 1.81 -2.23 -29.78
N LYS A 310 2.55 -2.74 -28.78
CA LYS A 310 2.03 -3.20 -27.51
C LYS A 310 2.74 -2.48 -26.38
N ARG A 311 1.99 -2.12 -25.32
CA ARG A 311 2.53 -1.39 -24.17
C ARG A 311 1.92 -1.88 -22.86
N PHE A 312 2.80 -2.16 -21.91
CA PHE A 312 2.48 -2.41 -20.50
C PHE A 312 3.05 -1.27 -19.67
N LEU A 313 2.24 -0.27 -19.33
CA LEU A 313 2.64 0.97 -18.65
C LEU A 313 3.80 1.68 -19.38
N ASP A 314 5.02 1.56 -18.85
CA ASP A 314 6.26 2.14 -19.36
C ASP A 314 6.98 1.25 -20.39
N ASP A 315 6.72 -0.06 -20.38
CA ASP A 315 7.34 -1.02 -21.29
C ASP A 315 6.59 -1.12 -22.62
N GLY A 316 7.20 -0.75 -23.73
CA GLY A 316 6.69 -0.89 -25.09
C GLY A 316 7.34 -2.05 -25.86
N GLN A 317 6.62 -2.65 -26.81
CA GLN A 317 7.14 -3.72 -27.67
C GLN A 317 6.52 -3.66 -29.07
N ILE A 318 7.32 -3.90 -30.10
CA ILE A 318 6.87 -4.12 -31.46
C ILE A 318 7.81 -5.12 -32.19
N LEU A 319 7.24 -5.92 -33.07
CA LEU A 319 7.99 -6.69 -34.06
C LEU A 319 8.06 -5.84 -35.31
N TRP A 320 9.20 -5.21 -35.58
CA TRP A 320 9.38 -4.33 -36.72
C TRP A 320 9.81 -5.14 -37.96
N ARG A 321 9.22 -4.90 -39.10
CA ARG A 321 9.67 -5.53 -40.36
C ARG A 321 10.83 -4.76 -40.97
N LYS A 322 11.92 -5.46 -41.28
CA LYS A 322 13.10 -4.86 -41.95
C LYS A 322 12.73 -4.24 -43.30
N SER A 323 11.75 -4.82 -43.97
CA SER A 323 11.17 -4.32 -45.22
C SER A 323 10.49 -2.94 -45.09
N PHE A 324 10.10 -2.52 -43.88
CA PHE A 324 9.55 -1.17 -43.61
C PHE A 324 10.60 -0.07 -43.60
N GLY A 325 11.90 -0.42 -43.66
CA GLY A 325 13.01 0.49 -43.58
C GLY A 325 13.60 0.61 -42.18
N ASP A 326 14.42 1.65 -42.00
CA ASP A 326 15.18 1.84 -40.78
C ASP A 326 14.27 2.12 -39.57
N ILE A 327 14.37 1.26 -38.55
CA ILE A 327 13.65 1.36 -37.29
C ILE A 327 13.98 2.65 -36.51
N SER A 328 15.16 3.23 -36.72
CA SER A 328 15.58 4.48 -36.08
C SER A 328 14.57 5.61 -36.33
N LEU A 329 13.97 5.66 -37.51
CA LEU A 329 12.94 6.65 -37.86
C LEU A 329 11.66 6.49 -37.03
N PHE A 330 11.28 5.25 -36.70
CA PHE A 330 10.14 5.00 -35.80
C PHE A 330 10.49 5.43 -34.36
N ILE A 331 11.71 5.16 -33.89
CA ILE A 331 12.19 5.60 -32.58
C ILE A 331 12.27 7.14 -32.49
N GLU A 332 12.67 7.81 -33.56
CA GLU A 332 12.63 9.28 -33.64
C GLU A 332 11.19 9.81 -33.50
N ILE A 333 10.22 9.18 -34.16
CA ILE A 333 8.80 9.54 -34.00
C ILE A 333 8.37 9.37 -32.54
N LEU A 334 8.69 8.22 -31.88
CA LEU A 334 8.38 8.00 -30.48
C LEU A 334 8.94 9.12 -29.58
N ASN A 335 10.21 9.49 -29.77
CA ASN A 335 10.86 10.53 -28.98
C ASN A 335 10.43 11.98 -29.36
N SER A 336 9.69 12.14 -30.46
CA SER A 336 9.13 13.43 -30.87
C SER A 336 7.69 13.69 -30.39
N LEU A 337 7.08 12.73 -29.65
CA LEU A 337 5.68 12.83 -29.24
C LEU A 337 5.45 13.88 -28.18
N HIS A 338 6.38 14.00 -27.23
CA HIS A 338 6.30 14.98 -26.14
C HIS A 338 7.70 15.33 -25.62
N LYS A 339 7.94 16.59 -25.28
CA LYS A 339 9.25 17.11 -24.84
C LYS A 339 9.84 16.43 -23.60
N ASP A 340 8.98 16.00 -22.67
CA ASP A 340 9.40 15.41 -21.38
C ASP A 340 9.36 13.87 -21.40
N ILE A 341 8.79 13.24 -22.44
CA ILE A 341 8.70 11.78 -22.54
C ILE A 341 9.81 11.25 -23.44
N THR A 342 10.69 10.45 -22.86
CA THR A 342 11.84 9.87 -23.58
C THR A 342 11.75 8.35 -23.53
N PHE A 343 11.84 7.73 -24.73
CA PHE A 343 11.92 6.29 -24.89
C PHE A 343 13.37 5.86 -25.07
N THR A 344 13.82 4.91 -24.25
CA THR A 344 15.00 4.09 -24.54
C THR A 344 14.55 2.82 -25.25
N HIS A 345 15.45 2.18 -26.02
CA HIS A 345 15.09 1.02 -26.81
C HIS A 345 16.22 -0.01 -26.86
N GLU A 346 15.84 -1.24 -27.08
CA GLU A 346 16.71 -2.35 -27.45
C GLU A 346 16.18 -3.02 -28.71
N ILE A 347 17.07 -3.43 -29.60
CA ILE A 347 16.74 -4.04 -30.89
C ILE A 347 17.56 -5.31 -31.06
N SER A 348 16.93 -6.40 -31.48
CA SER A 348 17.62 -7.66 -31.77
C SER A 348 16.91 -8.44 -32.87
N ASP A 349 17.67 -9.10 -33.68
CA ASP A 349 17.22 -10.09 -34.67
C ASP A 349 17.25 -11.53 -34.14
N LYS A 350 17.66 -11.72 -32.88
CA LYS A 350 17.78 -13.04 -32.24
C LYS A 350 16.84 -13.21 -31.07
N GLN A 351 16.96 -12.38 -30.04
CA GLN A 351 16.16 -12.49 -28.84
C GLN A 351 16.14 -11.19 -28.04
N LEU A 352 15.01 -10.89 -27.40
CA LEU A 352 14.87 -9.84 -26.38
C LEU A 352 13.80 -10.22 -25.36
N PRO A 353 13.98 -9.81 -24.09
CA PRO A 353 12.96 -9.97 -23.07
C PRO A 353 11.90 -8.86 -23.17
N TYR A 354 10.65 -9.23 -22.93
CA TYR A 354 9.55 -8.30 -22.69
C TYR A 354 8.70 -8.81 -21.53
N LEU A 355 8.55 -8.01 -20.48
CA LEU A 355 7.97 -8.44 -19.20
C LEU A 355 8.78 -9.61 -18.59
N ASN A 356 8.13 -10.76 -18.40
CA ASN A 356 8.77 -12.03 -17.99
C ASN A 356 8.82 -13.06 -19.12
N VAL A 357 8.71 -12.61 -20.36
CA VAL A 357 8.77 -13.45 -21.57
C VAL A 357 10.05 -13.14 -22.34
N LEU A 358 10.83 -14.17 -22.66
CA LEU A 358 11.92 -14.08 -23.63
C LEU A 358 11.35 -14.40 -25.01
N LEU A 359 11.34 -13.41 -25.89
CA LEU A 359 11.08 -13.62 -27.32
C LEU A 359 12.38 -14.04 -27.98
N TYR A 360 12.38 -15.13 -28.75
CA TYR A 360 13.56 -15.56 -29.48
C TYR A 360 13.20 -16.20 -30.82
N ILE A 361 14.13 -16.05 -31.78
CA ILE A 361 13.99 -16.61 -33.12
C ILE A 361 14.89 -17.84 -33.24
N GLU A 362 14.30 -18.98 -33.57
CA GLU A 362 15.00 -20.24 -33.77
C GLU A 362 14.35 -21.05 -34.90
N ASN A 363 15.17 -21.54 -35.84
CA ASN A 363 14.73 -22.35 -36.99
C ASN A 363 13.60 -21.69 -37.82
N GLY A 364 13.67 -20.36 -38.02
CA GLY A 364 12.66 -19.58 -38.75
C GLY A 364 11.31 -19.50 -38.01
N ARG A 365 11.29 -19.61 -36.70
CA ARG A 365 10.11 -19.46 -35.84
C ARG A 365 10.36 -18.44 -34.75
N LEU A 366 9.38 -17.60 -34.50
CA LEU A 366 9.34 -16.80 -33.29
C LEU A 366 8.75 -17.67 -32.16
N LEU A 367 9.55 -17.86 -31.12
CA LEU A 367 9.20 -18.71 -29.97
C LEU A 367 9.31 -17.90 -28.67
N THR A 368 8.71 -18.42 -27.62
CA THR A 368 8.75 -17.78 -26.30
C THR A 368 9.27 -18.73 -25.24
N ASP A 369 10.03 -18.16 -24.29
CA ASP A 369 10.49 -18.83 -23.08
C ASP A 369 10.31 -17.89 -21.88
N ILE A 370 10.47 -18.39 -20.65
CA ILE A 370 10.47 -17.53 -19.46
C ILE A 370 11.77 -16.75 -19.39
N TYR A 371 11.66 -15.45 -19.18
CA TYR A 371 12.79 -14.61 -18.84
C TYR A 371 12.91 -14.45 -17.33
N TYR A 372 13.97 -15.02 -16.78
CA TYR A 372 14.38 -14.75 -15.40
C TYR A 372 15.40 -13.61 -15.40
N LYS A 373 15.14 -12.58 -14.60
CA LYS A 373 16.13 -11.49 -14.47
C LYS A 373 17.40 -12.02 -13.81
N PRO A 374 18.59 -11.52 -14.18
CA PRO A 374 19.86 -11.97 -13.55
C PRO A 374 19.90 -11.82 -12.03
N THR A 375 19.02 -11.00 -11.46
CA THR A 375 18.88 -10.78 -10.02
C THR A 375 17.81 -11.64 -9.37
N ASP A 376 17.16 -12.55 -10.12
CA ASP A 376 16.17 -13.46 -9.57
C ASP A 376 16.87 -14.60 -8.83
N CYS A 377 16.66 -14.71 -7.56
CA CYS A 377 17.24 -15.76 -6.70
C CYS A 377 16.40 -17.03 -6.66
N HIS A 378 15.22 -17.05 -7.30
CA HIS A 378 14.24 -18.15 -7.24
C HIS A 378 13.84 -18.55 -5.82
N ASP A 379 13.88 -17.57 -4.92
CA ASP A 379 13.54 -17.74 -3.50
C ASP A 379 12.03 -17.62 -3.30
N TYR A 380 11.36 -18.76 -3.39
CA TYR A 380 9.91 -18.86 -3.21
C TYR A 380 9.53 -18.93 -1.74
N LEU A 381 8.27 -18.57 -1.45
CA LEU A 381 7.73 -18.66 -0.10
C LEU A 381 7.97 -20.05 0.49
N PRO A 382 8.68 -20.20 1.61
CA PRO A 382 8.90 -21.51 2.23
C PRO A 382 7.58 -22.21 2.55
N PHE A 383 7.46 -23.49 2.25
CA PHE A 383 6.22 -24.27 2.46
C PHE A 383 5.71 -24.22 3.90
N LYS A 384 6.63 -24.16 4.89
CA LYS A 384 6.32 -24.05 6.33
C LYS A 384 6.07 -22.61 6.79
N SER A 385 6.06 -21.63 5.89
CA SER A 385 5.81 -20.24 6.27
C SER A 385 4.42 -20.05 6.86
N CYS A 386 4.30 -19.14 7.84
CA CYS A 386 3.03 -18.84 8.52
C CYS A 386 2.07 -18.10 7.60
N HIS A 387 1.47 -18.83 6.66
CA HIS A 387 0.44 -18.36 5.73
C HIS A 387 -0.75 -19.31 5.75
N PRO A 388 -1.93 -18.88 5.31
CA PRO A 388 -3.05 -19.80 5.09
C PRO A 388 -2.61 -20.94 4.16
N GLY A 389 -2.92 -22.19 4.51
CA GLY A 389 -2.39 -23.37 3.81
C GLY A 389 -2.69 -23.43 2.31
N HIS A 390 -3.78 -22.77 1.86
CA HIS A 390 -4.09 -22.69 0.43
C HIS A 390 -3.08 -21.80 -0.35
N VAL A 391 -2.46 -20.82 0.29
CA VAL A 391 -1.45 -19.95 -0.36
C VAL A 391 -0.23 -20.78 -0.75
N ALA A 392 0.38 -21.48 0.24
CA ALA A 392 1.54 -22.32 -0.03
C ALA A 392 1.21 -23.45 -1.05
N ARG A 393 0.07 -24.13 -0.91
CA ARG A 393 -0.31 -25.21 -1.84
C ARG A 393 -0.52 -24.75 -3.28
N ASN A 394 -0.96 -23.51 -3.50
CA ASN A 394 -1.23 -22.99 -4.84
C ASN A 394 0.04 -22.49 -5.57
N ILE A 395 1.14 -22.22 -4.88
CA ILE A 395 2.37 -21.72 -5.51
C ILE A 395 2.91 -22.68 -6.59
N PRO A 396 3.10 -24.01 -6.36
CA PRO A 396 3.56 -24.91 -7.41
C PRO A 396 2.65 -24.91 -8.65
N PHE A 397 1.32 -24.87 -8.45
CA PHE A 397 0.35 -24.85 -9.56
C PHE A 397 0.41 -23.54 -10.34
N THR A 398 0.58 -22.41 -9.67
CA THR A 398 0.68 -21.10 -10.33
C THR A 398 1.95 -21.02 -11.16
N LEU A 399 3.09 -21.47 -10.63
CA LEU A 399 4.37 -21.45 -11.33
C LEU A 399 4.40 -22.46 -12.49
N ALA A 400 3.89 -23.68 -12.28
CA ALA A 400 3.78 -24.67 -13.35
C ALA A 400 2.87 -24.18 -14.48
N ARG A 401 1.72 -23.56 -14.15
CA ARG A 401 0.85 -22.93 -15.14
C ARG A 401 1.56 -21.82 -15.91
N MET A 402 2.35 -20.97 -15.23
CA MET A 402 3.12 -19.91 -15.87
C MET A 402 4.10 -20.48 -16.90
N ILE A 403 4.87 -21.51 -16.55
CA ILE A 403 5.77 -22.22 -17.46
C ILE A 403 4.99 -22.74 -18.68
N ALA A 404 3.91 -23.49 -18.43
CA ALA A 404 3.09 -24.06 -19.49
C ALA A 404 2.44 -23.00 -20.40
N THR A 405 2.17 -21.79 -19.88
CA THR A 405 1.58 -20.71 -20.67
C THR A 405 2.61 -20.01 -21.55
N ILE A 406 3.84 -19.84 -21.03
CA ILE A 406 4.87 -19.01 -21.67
C ILE A 406 5.74 -19.82 -22.62
N VAL A 407 6.19 -21.02 -22.23
CA VAL A 407 7.24 -21.76 -22.95
C VAL A 407 6.65 -22.51 -24.14
N ASP A 408 7.05 -22.16 -25.36
CA ASP A 408 6.56 -22.81 -26.58
C ASP A 408 7.25 -24.11 -26.91
N ASP A 409 8.59 -24.17 -26.75
CA ASP A 409 9.36 -25.37 -27.07
C ASP A 409 9.16 -26.47 -26.03
N PRO A 410 8.76 -27.71 -26.44
CA PRO A 410 8.48 -28.79 -25.49
C PRO A 410 9.68 -29.24 -24.66
N GLU A 411 10.89 -29.25 -25.22
CA GLU A 411 12.09 -29.66 -24.50
C GLU A 411 12.52 -28.59 -23.49
N LYS A 412 12.47 -27.32 -23.89
CA LYS A 412 12.67 -26.20 -22.97
C LYS A 412 11.61 -26.21 -21.85
N LYS A 413 10.35 -26.55 -22.15
CA LYS A 413 9.29 -26.67 -21.14
C LYS A 413 9.61 -27.74 -20.09
N LYS A 414 10.05 -28.91 -20.51
CA LYS A 414 10.49 -29.99 -19.60
C LYS A 414 11.67 -29.54 -18.74
N PHE A 415 12.64 -28.85 -19.36
CA PHE A 415 13.78 -28.30 -18.65
C PHE A 415 13.33 -27.29 -17.59
N ARG A 416 12.44 -26.34 -17.91
CA ARG A 416 11.89 -25.35 -16.96
C ARG A 416 11.11 -26.01 -15.81
N PHE A 417 10.38 -27.08 -16.06
CA PHE A 417 9.74 -27.87 -14.98
C PHE A 417 10.76 -28.54 -14.07
N SER A 418 11.88 -29.02 -14.60
CA SER A 418 12.93 -29.60 -13.78
C SER A 418 13.60 -28.55 -12.89
N GLU A 419 13.92 -27.36 -13.42
CA GLU A 419 14.42 -26.22 -12.62
C GLU A 419 13.43 -25.83 -11.51
N LEU A 420 12.16 -25.68 -11.85
CA LEU A 420 11.09 -25.36 -10.88
C LEU A 420 11.04 -26.41 -9.75
N SER A 421 11.17 -27.68 -10.10
CA SER A 421 11.17 -28.77 -9.10
C SER A 421 12.32 -28.63 -8.10
N ILE A 422 13.52 -28.28 -8.57
CA ILE A 422 14.70 -28.08 -7.73
C ILE A 422 14.44 -26.91 -6.75
N TRP A 423 14.01 -25.75 -7.26
CA TRP A 423 13.78 -24.56 -6.45
C TRP A 423 12.67 -24.74 -5.40
N LEU A 424 11.58 -25.45 -5.78
CA LEU A 424 10.50 -25.73 -4.85
C LEU A 424 10.92 -26.75 -3.77
N ILE A 425 11.73 -27.74 -4.10
CA ILE A 425 12.29 -28.68 -3.12
C ILE A 425 13.18 -27.92 -2.12
N GLN A 426 14.03 -27.00 -2.60
CA GLN A 426 14.86 -26.14 -1.75
C GLN A 426 14.01 -25.26 -0.81
N SER A 427 12.85 -24.80 -1.28
CA SER A 427 11.87 -24.05 -0.47
C SER A 427 11.00 -24.94 0.43
N GLY A 428 11.28 -26.26 0.52
CA GLY A 428 10.66 -27.23 1.43
C GLY A 428 9.30 -27.79 0.96
N TYR A 429 8.96 -27.68 -0.32
CA TYR A 429 7.69 -28.21 -0.85
C TYR A 429 7.74 -29.74 -0.97
N PRO A 430 6.62 -30.45 -0.65
CA PRO A 430 6.51 -31.88 -0.84
C PRO A 430 6.61 -32.27 -2.33
N LYS A 431 7.43 -33.28 -2.63
CA LYS A 431 7.61 -33.77 -4.02
C LYS A 431 6.31 -34.20 -4.68
N VAL A 432 5.37 -34.75 -3.93
CA VAL A 432 4.04 -35.15 -4.44
C VAL A 432 3.27 -33.94 -4.94
N LEU A 433 3.25 -32.84 -4.18
CA LEU A 433 2.57 -31.61 -4.57
C LEU A 433 3.18 -30.98 -5.82
N ILE A 434 4.51 -31.04 -5.94
CA ILE A 434 5.23 -30.53 -7.12
C ILE A 434 4.88 -31.37 -8.35
N SER A 435 4.93 -32.72 -8.24
CA SER A 435 4.60 -33.61 -9.35
C SER A 435 3.13 -33.47 -9.79
N GLU A 436 2.19 -33.35 -8.87
CA GLU A 436 0.78 -33.06 -9.17
C GLU A 436 0.61 -31.75 -9.95
N ALA A 437 1.31 -30.70 -9.53
CA ALA A 437 1.25 -29.41 -10.19
C ALA A 437 1.81 -29.46 -11.62
N ILE A 438 2.93 -30.12 -11.83
CA ILE A 438 3.56 -30.26 -13.15
C ILE A 438 2.70 -31.15 -14.05
N SER A 439 2.30 -32.34 -13.61
CA SER A 439 1.49 -33.29 -14.42
C SER A 439 0.18 -32.67 -14.88
N LYS A 440 -0.38 -31.74 -14.10
CA LYS A 440 -1.62 -31.01 -14.49
C LYS A 440 -1.42 -30.13 -15.72
N PHE A 441 -0.24 -29.59 -15.95
CA PHE A 441 0.01 -28.57 -16.99
C PHE A 441 0.97 -29.06 -18.09
N GLU A 442 1.74 -30.10 -17.87
CA GLU A 442 2.82 -30.57 -18.76
C GLU A 442 2.32 -30.84 -20.18
N ASN A 443 1.15 -31.47 -20.33
CA ASN A 443 0.58 -31.86 -21.63
C ASN A 443 -0.51 -30.89 -22.11
N MET A 444 -0.70 -29.75 -21.41
CA MET A 444 -1.67 -28.75 -21.88
C MET A 444 -1.12 -27.90 -23.01
N GLU A 445 -1.92 -27.70 -24.05
CA GLU A 445 -1.59 -26.75 -25.12
C GLU A 445 -1.55 -25.31 -24.59
N ASN A 446 -0.52 -24.57 -24.96
CA ASN A 446 -0.34 -23.17 -24.57
C ASN A 446 -1.55 -22.31 -25.00
N SER A 447 -2.08 -22.58 -26.18
CA SER A 447 -3.25 -21.88 -26.75
C SER A 447 -4.49 -21.90 -25.85
N LEU A 448 -4.71 -23.01 -25.12
CA LEU A 448 -5.82 -23.15 -24.16
C LEU A 448 -5.58 -22.34 -22.88
N LEU A 449 -4.32 -22.22 -22.46
CA LEU A 449 -3.93 -21.50 -21.25
C LEU A 449 -3.88 -19.98 -21.45
N ARG A 450 -3.61 -19.53 -22.68
CA ARG A 450 -3.53 -18.11 -23.09
C ARG A 450 -4.90 -17.46 -23.25
N LYS A 451 -5.92 -18.23 -23.66
CA LYS A 451 -7.28 -17.70 -23.85
C LYS A 451 -7.86 -17.16 -22.54
N LYS A 452 -8.44 -15.97 -22.63
CA LYS A 452 -9.21 -15.35 -21.54
C LYS A 452 -10.36 -16.30 -21.17
N LYS A 453 -10.41 -16.82 -19.94
CA LYS A 453 -11.63 -17.45 -19.44
C LYS A 453 -12.71 -16.36 -19.44
N ILE A 454 -13.73 -16.55 -20.28
CA ILE A 454 -14.96 -15.78 -20.16
C ILE A 454 -15.52 -16.17 -18.77
N GLN A 455 -15.37 -15.30 -17.80
CA GLN A 455 -16.15 -15.42 -16.58
C GLN A 455 -17.58 -15.16 -17.03
N ASN A 456 -18.38 -16.23 -17.12
CA ASN A 456 -19.81 -16.04 -17.09
C ASN A 456 -20.06 -15.19 -15.85
N ALA A 457 -20.70 -14.05 -16.00
CA ALA A 457 -21.30 -13.33 -14.90
C ALA A 457 -22.35 -14.28 -14.30
N GLU A 458 -21.90 -15.23 -13.47
CA GLU A 458 -22.79 -15.86 -12.51
C GLU A 458 -23.39 -14.70 -11.76
N GLU A 459 -24.70 -14.62 -11.74
CA GLU A 459 -25.46 -13.69 -10.93
C GLU A 459 -24.76 -13.58 -9.58
N ASP A 460 -24.40 -12.38 -9.20
CA ASP A 460 -23.58 -12.12 -8.00
C ASP A 460 -24.45 -12.50 -6.80
N GLU A 461 -24.58 -13.81 -6.55
CA GLU A 461 -25.15 -14.33 -5.33
C GLU A 461 -24.42 -13.63 -4.20
N GLY A 462 -25.14 -12.84 -3.44
CA GLY A 462 -24.55 -11.94 -2.44
C GLY A 462 -23.50 -12.66 -1.62
N LYS A 463 -22.28 -12.13 -1.57
CA LYS A 463 -21.17 -12.71 -0.82
C LYS A 463 -21.08 -12.06 0.55
N LEU A 464 -21.22 -12.86 1.61
CA LEU A 464 -20.94 -12.43 2.97
C LEU A 464 -19.49 -12.79 3.33
N ILE A 465 -18.60 -11.79 3.38
CA ILE A 465 -17.18 -12.02 3.59
C ILE A 465 -16.84 -11.88 5.07
N PHE A 466 -16.43 -12.98 5.71
CA PHE A 466 -15.85 -12.97 7.04
C PHE A 466 -14.36 -12.74 6.97
N VAL A 467 -13.89 -11.57 7.41
CA VAL A 467 -12.49 -11.19 7.37
C VAL A 467 -11.84 -11.39 8.74
N THR A 468 -10.79 -12.21 8.80
CA THR A 468 -9.99 -12.43 10.02
C THR A 468 -8.50 -12.29 9.71
N THR A 469 -7.67 -12.22 10.76
CA THR A 469 -6.21 -12.32 10.60
C THR A 469 -5.80 -13.77 10.79
N HIS A 470 -5.01 -14.30 9.85
CA HIS A 470 -4.52 -15.67 9.94
C HIS A 470 -3.76 -15.90 11.26
N ASN A 471 -4.19 -16.91 12.01
CA ASN A 471 -3.55 -17.33 13.24
C ASN A 471 -3.56 -18.88 13.30
N PRO A 472 -2.40 -19.53 13.09
CA PRO A 472 -2.32 -21.00 13.10
C PRO A 472 -2.64 -21.61 14.47
N GLN A 473 -2.54 -20.83 15.56
CA GLN A 473 -2.90 -21.27 16.91
C GLN A 473 -4.42 -21.23 17.19
N ASN A 474 -5.21 -20.65 16.28
CA ASN A 474 -6.66 -20.58 16.43
C ASN A 474 -7.40 -20.99 15.14
N PRO A 475 -7.26 -22.28 14.75
CA PRO A 475 -7.83 -22.78 13.49
C PRO A 475 -9.37 -22.86 13.52
N HIS A 476 -10.00 -22.91 14.71
CA HIS A 476 -11.42 -23.16 14.86
C HIS A 476 -12.33 -21.94 14.66
N VAL A 477 -11.78 -20.74 14.52
CA VAL A 477 -12.59 -19.53 14.33
C VAL A 477 -13.52 -19.64 13.13
N TRP A 478 -13.04 -20.20 12.02
CA TRP A 478 -13.85 -20.38 10.81
C TRP A 478 -14.98 -21.41 11.04
N GLU A 479 -14.69 -22.50 11.69
CA GLU A 479 -15.68 -23.55 12.02
C GLU A 479 -16.83 -22.96 12.87
N VAL A 480 -16.49 -22.18 13.90
CA VAL A 480 -17.49 -21.51 14.74
C VAL A 480 -18.36 -20.56 13.93
N VAL A 481 -17.76 -19.76 13.02
CA VAL A 481 -18.50 -18.82 12.17
C VAL A 481 -19.35 -19.55 11.14
N SER A 482 -18.83 -20.62 10.53
CA SER A 482 -19.58 -21.45 9.58
C SER A 482 -20.79 -22.10 10.21
N ASN A 483 -20.60 -22.75 11.37
CA ASN A 483 -21.70 -23.37 12.12
C ASN A 483 -22.75 -22.35 12.57
N ALA A 484 -22.31 -21.16 12.99
CA ALA A 484 -23.25 -20.08 13.33
C ALA A 484 -24.06 -19.60 12.11
N PHE A 485 -23.42 -19.51 10.94
CA PHE A 485 -24.11 -19.14 9.71
C PHE A 485 -25.09 -20.23 9.25
N GLU A 486 -24.71 -21.51 9.32
CA GLU A 486 -25.61 -22.63 9.06
C GLU A 486 -26.82 -22.63 10.00
N PHE A 487 -26.60 -22.36 11.29
CA PHE A 487 -27.70 -22.22 12.25
C PHE A 487 -28.63 -21.04 11.89
N LEU A 488 -28.10 -19.90 11.47
CA LEU A 488 -28.91 -18.77 11.00
C LEU A 488 -29.72 -19.12 9.76
N THR A 489 -29.17 -19.87 8.83
CA THR A 489 -29.85 -20.27 7.58
C THR A 489 -30.78 -21.45 7.75
N SER A 490 -30.72 -22.20 8.87
CA SER A 490 -31.72 -23.24 9.22
C SER A 490 -33.02 -22.69 9.71
N CYS A 491 -33.07 -21.46 10.21
CA CYS A 491 -34.32 -20.78 10.64
C CYS A 491 -35.04 -20.19 9.41
N GLU A 492 -36.30 -20.59 9.14
CA GLU A 492 -37.06 -20.14 7.96
C GLU A 492 -37.16 -18.62 7.81
N ARG A 493 -37.32 -17.90 8.93
CA ARG A 493 -37.36 -16.43 8.92
C ARG A 493 -36.04 -15.82 8.49
N LEU A 494 -34.91 -16.35 8.97
CA LEU A 494 -33.57 -15.84 8.70
C LEU A 494 -33.02 -16.35 7.35
N LYS A 495 -33.46 -17.53 6.92
CA LYS A 495 -33.14 -18.09 5.60
C LYS A 495 -33.62 -17.17 4.47
N LYS A 496 -34.75 -16.50 4.62
CA LYS A 496 -35.24 -15.51 3.63
C LYS A 496 -34.28 -14.31 3.46
N ILE A 497 -33.52 -13.97 4.51
CA ILE A 497 -32.58 -12.85 4.51
C ILE A 497 -31.19 -13.34 4.12
N PHE A 498 -30.67 -14.38 4.78
CA PHE A 498 -29.29 -14.83 4.67
C PHE A 498 -29.08 -15.97 3.67
N GLY A 499 -30.13 -16.71 3.29
CA GLY A 499 -30.03 -17.86 2.40
C GLY A 499 -29.57 -17.54 0.97
N LYS A 500 -29.66 -16.27 0.57
CA LYS A 500 -29.14 -15.75 -0.72
C LYS A 500 -27.64 -15.40 -0.67
N PHE A 501 -27.01 -15.47 0.50
CA PHE A 501 -25.62 -15.13 0.65
C PHE A 501 -24.76 -16.38 0.76
N LYS A 502 -23.62 -16.36 0.10
CA LYS A 502 -22.55 -17.35 0.28
C LYS A 502 -21.52 -16.81 1.28
N LEU A 503 -21.34 -17.53 2.40
CA LEU A 503 -20.29 -17.16 3.37
C LEU A 503 -18.91 -17.48 2.81
N ILE A 504 -18.03 -16.47 2.78
CA ILE A 504 -16.66 -16.59 2.28
C ILE A 504 -15.68 -16.21 3.39
N LYS A 505 -14.65 -17.05 3.60
CA LYS A 505 -13.53 -16.76 4.49
C LYS A 505 -12.48 -15.92 3.77
N SER A 506 -12.07 -14.82 4.38
CA SER A 506 -10.92 -14.01 3.96
C SER A 506 -9.93 -13.87 5.12
N GLU A 507 -8.68 -14.26 4.90
CA GLU A 507 -7.64 -14.19 5.93
C GLU A 507 -6.59 -13.14 5.56
N ARG A 508 -6.42 -12.15 6.43
CA ARG A 508 -5.33 -11.16 6.33
C ARG A 508 -4.05 -11.80 6.83
N GLN A 509 -2.96 -11.54 6.13
CA GLN A 509 -1.62 -11.92 6.58
C GLN A 509 -1.21 -11.13 7.82
N THR A 510 -0.51 -11.77 8.75
CA THR A 510 0.16 -11.11 9.89
C THR A 510 1.34 -10.27 9.41
N LYS A 511 1.84 -9.37 10.26
CA LYS A 511 3.08 -8.64 9.95
C LYS A 511 4.25 -9.63 9.97
N ASN A 512 4.99 -9.70 8.86
CA ASN A 512 6.24 -10.45 8.78
C ASN A 512 7.41 -9.65 9.38
N LEU A 513 8.57 -10.30 9.56
CA LEU A 513 9.76 -9.67 10.12
C LEU A 513 10.21 -8.44 9.31
N GLY A 514 10.17 -8.52 7.98
CA GLY A 514 10.50 -7.39 7.10
C GLY A 514 9.64 -6.16 7.43
N ARG A 515 8.31 -6.32 7.53
CA ARG A 515 7.40 -5.22 7.91
C ARG A 515 7.59 -4.72 9.35
N LEU A 516 8.08 -5.57 10.24
CA LEU A 516 8.39 -5.15 11.62
C LEU A 516 9.69 -4.36 11.69
N LEU A 517 10.66 -4.66 10.84
CA LEU A 517 11.98 -4.02 10.80
C LEU A 517 12.02 -2.76 9.94
N GLN A 518 11.17 -2.66 8.92
CA GLN A 518 11.09 -1.47 8.06
C GLN A 518 10.57 -0.26 8.87
N LYS A 519 11.42 0.75 9.03
CA LYS A 519 11.05 2.00 9.69
C LYS A 519 10.43 2.96 8.67
N SER A 520 9.23 3.44 8.94
CA SER A 520 8.57 4.50 8.16
C SER A 520 8.82 5.90 8.74
N TYR A 521 9.29 5.98 9.98
CA TYR A 521 9.54 7.21 10.70
C TYR A 521 10.95 7.19 11.31
N PHE A 522 11.72 8.23 11.05
CA PHE A 522 12.98 8.50 11.72
C PHE A 522 12.68 9.43 12.88
N ASN A 523 12.40 8.87 14.05
CA ASN A 523 12.32 9.67 15.26
C ASN A 523 13.74 9.92 15.74
N GLN A 524 14.16 11.16 15.73
CA GLN A 524 15.40 11.61 16.37
C GLN A 524 15.37 11.43 17.89
N ASN A 525 14.16 11.26 18.46
CA ASN A 525 13.96 10.82 19.85
C ASN A 525 12.88 9.74 19.85
N PRO A 526 13.05 8.64 20.63
CA PRO A 526 11.92 7.78 20.94
C PRO A 526 10.79 8.69 21.45
N PRO A 527 9.52 8.42 21.09
CA PRO A 527 8.43 9.24 21.60
C PRO A 527 8.58 9.27 23.11
N VAL A 528 8.75 10.46 23.66
CA VAL A 528 8.88 10.64 25.10
C VAL A 528 7.63 10.03 25.70
N GLN A 529 7.79 8.82 26.28
CA GLN A 529 6.68 8.16 26.97
C GLN A 529 6.33 9.03 28.15
N GLY A 530 5.09 9.47 28.24
CA GLY A 530 4.66 10.35 29.29
C GLY A 530 3.75 11.46 28.82
N THR A 531 3.64 12.48 29.62
CA THR A 531 2.83 13.68 29.36
C THR A 531 3.72 14.86 29.04
N SER A 532 3.36 15.64 28.03
CA SER A 532 4.10 16.84 27.61
C SER A 532 3.15 17.97 27.23
N LYS A 533 3.54 19.21 27.52
CA LYS A 533 2.80 20.41 27.13
C LYS A 533 2.82 20.58 25.61
N CYS A 534 1.69 20.99 25.03
CA CYS A 534 1.65 21.30 23.62
C CYS A 534 2.40 22.60 23.31
N LYS A 535 3.02 22.71 22.14
CA LYS A 535 3.78 23.90 21.73
C LYS A 535 2.89 25.07 21.23
N ARG A 536 1.57 25.05 21.49
CA ARG A 536 0.65 26.09 21.02
C ARG A 536 0.72 27.31 21.93
N PRO A 537 0.90 28.53 21.40
CA PRO A 537 0.85 29.74 22.18
C PRO A 537 -0.55 29.90 22.83
N ARG A 538 -0.60 30.38 24.08
CA ARG A 538 -1.83 30.63 24.85
C ARG A 538 -2.74 29.40 25.03
N CYS A 539 -2.18 28.19 25.15
CA CYS A 539 -2.95 27.00 25.42
C CYS A 539 -3.55 27.00 26.84
N GLY A 540 -4.88 27.07 26.96
CA GLY A 540 -5.59 27.06 28.24
C GLY A 540 -5.53 25.74 29.03
N THR A 541 -5.00 24.65 28.46
CA THR A 541 -4.82 23.34 29.08
C THR A 541 -3.42 23.14 29.64
N CYS A 542 -2.39 23.70 28.97
CA CYS A 542 -0.99 23.55 29.38
C CYS A 542 -0.68 23.89 30.87
N PRO A 543 -1.28 24.92 31.47
CA PRO A 543 -1.03 25.22 32.87
C PRO A 543 -1.47 24.12 33.84
N PHE A 544 -2.47 23.34 33.46
CA PHE A 544 -3.05 22.24 34.22
C PHE A 544 -2.40 20.89 33.95
N LEU A 545 -1.64 20.73 32.86
CA LEU A 545 -1.03 19.46 32.50
C LEU A 545 0.23 19.20 33.32
N PHE A 546 0.26 18.07 34.02
CA PHE A 546 1.46 17.63 34.77
C PHE A 546 2.33 16.76 33.86
N GLU A 547 3.58 17.18 33.68
CA GLU A 547 4.55 16.47 32.81
C GLU A 547 5.25 15.39 33.61
N THR A 548 5.04 14.12 33.21
CA THR A 548 5.61 12.95 33.90
C THR A 548 5.59 11.73 32.95
N ASP A 549 6.43 10.75 33.22
CA ASP A 549 6.48 9.45 32.55
C ASP A 549 5.75 8.34 33.32
N HIS A 550 5.24 8.63 34.52
CA HIS A 550 4.50 7.67 35.36
C HIS A 550 3.36 8.34 36.12
N VAL A 551 2.42 7.55 36.61
CA VAL A 551 1.37 7.97 37.56
C VAL A 551 1.45 7.10 38.80
N SER A 552 1.58 7.72 39.96
CA SER A 552 1.52 7.05 41.27
C SER A 552 0.14 7.21 41.88
N PHE A 553 -0.38 6.13 42.45
CA PHE A 553 -1.65 6.09 43.19
C PHE A 553 -1.33 5.97 44.69
N SER A 554 -1.33 7.11 45.38
CA SER A 554 -0.89 7.19 46.80
C SER A 554 -1.66 6.28 47.74
N ASN A 555 -2.95 6.04 47.45
CA ASN A 555 -3.80 5.21 48.30
C ASN A 555 -3.48 3.71 48.24
N THR A 556 -2.88 3.24 47.14
CA THR A 556 -2.53 1.83 46.94
C THR A 556 -1.05 1.56 46.77
N GLY A 557 -0.22 2.62 46.69
CA GLY A 557 1.21 2.51 46.46
C GLY A 557 1.57 2.07 45.03
N VAL A 558 0.60 1.86 44.13
CA VAL A 558 0.85 1.39 42.75
C VAL A 558 1.40 2.52 41.90
N VAL A 559 2.50 2.24 41.17
CA VAL A 559 3.08 3.13 40.17
C VAL A 559 2.83 2.58 38.78
N TYR A 560 2.15 3.36 37.94
CA TYR A 560 1.85 3.00 36.56
C TYR A 560 2.73 3.77 35.58
N LYS A 561 3.62 3.09 34.84
CA LYS A 561 4.47 3.70 33.83
C LYS A 561 3.62 4.02 32.56
N ILE A 562 3.67 5.27 32.15
CA ILE A 562 2.93 5.74 30.95
C ILE A 562 3.61 5.18 29.70
N LYS A 563 2.84 4.46 28.88
CA LYS A 563 3.34 3.77 27.68
C LYS A 563 3.13 4.56 26.39
N ASN A 564 2.34 5.63 26.43
CA ASN A 564 2.00 6.47 25.29
C ASN A 564 2.49 7.89 25.51
N ASN A 565 2.57 8.69 24.44
CA ASN A 565 2.79 10.12 24.57
C ASN A 565 1.43 10.83 24.63
N PHE A 566 1.24 11.66 25.65
CA PHE A 566 0.04 12.45 25.85
C PHE A 566 0.35 13.94 25.83
N THR A 567 -0.48 14.68 25.10
CA THR A 567 -0.44 16.14 25.04
C THR A 567 -1.81 16.73 25.35
N CYS A 568 -1.92 18.03 25.33
CA CYS A 568 -3.19 18.74 25.47
C CYS A 568 -4.26 18.35 24.43
N ASP A 569 -3.83 17.78 23.27
CA ASP A 569 -4.71 17.35 22.18
C ASP A 569 -5.15 15.88 22.26
N SER A 570 -4.70 15.16 23.29
CA SER A 570 -5.00 13.74 23.45
C SER A 570 -6.49 13.50 23.69
N GLY A 571 -7.02 12.47 23.03
CA GLY A 571 -8.41 12.03 23.20
C GLY A 571 -8.50 10.53 23.46
N TYR A 572 -9.72 10.07 23.81
CA TYR A 572 -10.01 8.68 24.16
C TYR A 572 -9.06 8.15 25.25
N ILE A 573 -8.96 8.87 26.35
CA ILE A 573 -7.95 8.65 27.41
C ILE A 573 -8.58 8.52 28.78
N VAL A 574 -7.84 7.83 29.67
CA VAL A 574 -8.04 7.89 31.12
C VAL A 574 -7.00 8.85 31.70
N TYR A 575 -7.44 9.70 32.60
CA TYR A 575 -6.63 10.72 33.24
C TYR A 575 -6.82 10.74 34.76
N LYS A 576 -5.81 11.25 35.47
CA LYS A 576 -5.84 11.53 36.93
C LYS A 576 -5.89 13.05 37.13
N ILE A 577 -6.83 13.54 37.95
CA ILE A 577 -6.78 14.90 38.49
C ILE A 577 -6.25 14.81 39.92
N THR A 578 -5.28 15.65 40.23
CA THR A 578 -4.68 15.72 41.57
C THR A 578 -4.86 17.13 42.13
N CYS A 579 -5.33 17.23 43.37
CA CYS A 579 -5.40 18.48 44.09
C CYS A 579 -3.98 18.95 44.39
N ASN A 580 -3.62 20.18 44.00
CA ASN A 580 -2.27 20.71 44.17
C ASN A 580 -1.90 21.04 45.60
N HIS A 581 -2.88 21.12 46.53
CA HIS A 581 -2.63 21.40 47.92
C HIS A 581 -2.38 20.13 48.75
N CYS A 582 -3.26 19.10 48.64
CA CYS A 582 -3.20 17.93 49.52
C CYS A 582 -2.86 16.62 48.80
N GLY A 583 -2.79 16.60 47.46
CA GLY A 583 -2.44 15.41 46.67
C GLY A 583 -3.58 14.41 46.52
N LEU A 584 -4.78 14.61 47.07
CA LEU A 584 -5.93 13.76 46.82
C LEU A 584 -6.32 13.81 45.34
N TYR A 585 -6.85 12.70 44.82
CA TYR A 585 -7.00 12.58 43.40
C TYR A 585 -8.34 11.92 42.98
N TYR A 586 -8.69 12.20 41.73
CA TYR A 586 -9.82 11.69 41.00
C TYR A 586 -9.31 11.01 39.69
N ILE A 587 -9.93 9.92 39.27
CA ILE A 587 -9.69 9.26 37.99
C ILE A 587 -10.93 9.43 37.12
N GLY A 588 -10.74 9.81 35.85
CA GLY A 588 -11.82 10.01 34.89
C GLY A 588 -11.38 9.66 33.46
N GLN A 589 -12.34 9.61 32.57
CA GLN A 589 -12.10 9.36 31.15
C GLN A 589 -12.61 10.53 30.28
N THR A 590 -12.05 10.69 29.09
CA THR A 590 -12.52 11.68 28.13
C THR A 590 -12.18 11.32 26.69
N THR A 591 -13.03 11.74 25.78
CA THR A 591 -12.76 11.68 24.33
C THR A 591 -11.93 12.88 23.82
N ASN A 592 -11.83 13.97 24.63
CA ASN A 592 -11.07 15.17 24.30
C ASN A 592 -10.59 15.87 25.57
N LEU A 593 -9.28 15.92 25.77
CA LEU A 593 -8.67 16.47 27.00
C LEU A 593 -8.90 17.96 27.14
N ARG A 594 -8.81 18.75 26.06
CA ARG A 594 -9.01 20.22 26.12
C ARG A 594 -10.40 20.58 26.60
N ASN A 595 -11.41 19.94 25.98
CA ASN A 595 -12.81 20.17 26.33
C ASN A 595 -13.07 19.75 27.80
N ARG A 596 -12.44 18.66 28.21
CA ARG A 596 -12.60 18.15 29.58
C ARG A 596 -11.98 19.06 30.63
N VAL A 597 -10.78 19.60 30.39
CA VAL A 597 -10.13 20.59 31.27
C VAL A 597 -10.97 21.87 31.35
N THR A 598 -11.48 22.35 30.21
CA THR A 598 -12.36 23.51 30.17
C THR A 598 -13.62 23.27 31.00
N LYS A 599 -14.23 22.08 30.90
CA LYS A 599 -15.39 21.68 31.68
C LYS A 599 -15.07 21.64 33.19
N HIS A 600 -13.96 21.01 33.60
CA HIS A 600 -13.57 20.99 35.02
C HIS A 600 -13.33 22.40 35.60
N LYS A 601 -12.77 23.30 34.79
CA LYS A 601 -12.59 24.73 35.21
C LYS A 601 -13.92 25.46 35.38
N HIS A 602 -14.87 25.21 34.49
CA HIS A 602 -16.21 25.76 34.53
C HIS A 602 -16.98 25.23 35.74
N ASP A 603 -17.00 23.88 35.90
CA ASP A 603 -17.77 23.21 36.94
C ASP A 603 -17.22 23.58 38.36
N LEU A 604 -15.92 23.79 38.51
CA LEU A 604 -15.32 24.27 39.77
C LEU A 604 -15.79 25.67 40.17
N LYS A 605 -16.08 26.54 39.20
CA LYS A 605 -16.55 27.92 39.41
C LYS A 605 -18.05 28.04 39.60
N ASN A 606 -18.82 26.99 39.23
CA ASN A 606 -20.29 27.00 39.23
C ASN A 606 -20.83 26.29 40.47
N ASP A 607 -21.60 27.02 41.28
CA ASP A 607 -22.18 26.55 42.53
C ASP A 607 -23.10 25.34 42.35
N ALA A 608 -23.71 25.17 41.19
CA ALA A 608 -24.58 24.02 40.89
C ALA A 608 -23.82 22.68 40.96
N TYR A 609 -22.50 22.68 40.71
CA TYR A 609 -21.67 21.46 40.73
C TYR A 609 -20.89 21.26 42.03
N ARG A 610 -20.98 22.19 43.01
CA ARG A 610 -20.24 22.11 44.31
C ARG A 610 -20.57 20.88 45.13
N ASN A 611 -21.71 20.22 44.90
CA ASN A 611 -22.06 18.97 45.56
C ASN A 611 -21.29 17.74 45.09
N GLN A 612 -20.57 17.81 43.94
CA GLN A 612 -19.72 16.71 43.51
C GLN A 612 -18.43 16.69 44.32
N LYS A 613 -18.05 15.53 44.89
CA LYS A 613 -16.91 15.36 45.79
C LYS A 613 -15.63 16.03 45.31
N ILE A 614 -15.30 15.84 44.03
CA ILE A 614 -14.09 16.44 43.43
C ILE A 614 -14.09 17.98 43.51
N TYR A 615 -15.21 18.61 43.14
CA TYR A 615 -15.26 20.08 43.05
C TYR A 615 -15.39 20.69 44.44
N LYS A 616 -16.19 20.07 45.34
CA LYS A 616 -16.30 20.45 46.75
C LYS A 616 -14.91 20.42 47.41
N HIS A 617 -14.19 19.31 47.27
CA HIS A 617 -12.86 19.15 47.85
C HIS A 617 -11.87 20.18 47.31
N ILE A 618 -11.76 20.32 45.97
CA ILE A 618 -10.78 21.24 45.37
C ILE A 618 -11.09 22.68 45.78
N TYR A 619 -12.36 23.08 45.85
CA TYR A 619 -12.76 24.40 46.27
C TYR A 619 -12.41 24.68 47.73
N GLU A 620 -12.72 23.76 48.66
CA GLU A 620 -12.47 23.89 50.11
C GLU A 620 -10.96 23.79 50.41
N CYS A 621 -10.20 22.98 49.70
CA CYS A 621 -8.81 22.69 49.98
C CYS A 621 -7.82 23.66 49.31
N ALA A 622 -8.04 23.99 48.02
CA ALA A 622 -7.13 24.81 47.23
C ALA A 622 -7.59 26.28 47.06
N GLY A 623 -8.81 26.60 47.48
CA GLY A 623 -9.35 27.98 47.46
C GLY A 623 -9.40 28.58 46.06
N ALA A 624 -9.16 29.91 45.98
CA ALA A 624 -9.19 30.69 44.76
C ALA A 624 -7.86 30.65 43.95
N ASN A 625 -7.02 29.62 44.13
CA ASN A 625 -5.79 29.49 43.39
C ASN A 625 -6.03 29.44 41.88
N GLU A 626 -5.18 30.10 41.09
CA GLU A 626 -5.32 30.06 39.60
C GLU A 626 -5.19 28.64 39.00
N ILE A 627 -4.38 27.78 39.64
CA ILE A 627 -4.19 26.37 39.22
C ILE A 627 -4.42 25.46 40.43
N PRO A 628 -5.68 25.22 40.83
CA PRO A 628 -6.01 24.47 42.03
C PRO A 628 -5.78 22.94 41.88
N PHE A 629 -5.66 22.44 40.64
CA PHE A 629 -5.41 21.03 40.38
C PHE A 629 -4.49 20.86 39.16
N THR A 630 -3.88 19.69 39.08
CA THR A 630 -3.19 19.22 37.87
C THR A 630 -3.90 18.01 37.28
N ILE A 631 -3.73 17.81 35.96
CA ILE A 631 -4.29 16.70 35.21
C ILE A 631 -3.17 15.90 34.52
N THR A 632 -3.21 14.59 34.67
CA THR A 632 -2.23 13.67 34.09
C THR A 632 -2.96 12.62 33.27
N PRO A 633 -2.99 12.72 31.93
CA PRO A 633 -3.46 11.63 31.08
C PRO A 633 -2.41 10.50 31.11
N PHE A 634 -2.84 9.24 31.27
CA PHE A 634 -1.90 8.15 31.46
C PHE A 634 -2.23 6.85 30.69
N TYR A 635 -3.47 6.71 30.18
CA TYR A 635 -3.85 5.54 29.43
C TYR A 635 -4.67 5.92 28.19
N HIS A 636 -4.35 5.31 27.04
CA HIS A 636 -5.10 5.49 25.80
C HIS A 636 -6.05 4.30 25.55
N CYS A 637 -7.34 4.58 25.41
CA CYS A 637 -8.36 3.59 25.18
C CYS A 637 -8.36 3.15 23.70
N LYS A 638 -7.96 1.91 23.44
CA LYS A 638 -7.93 1.35 22.07
C LYS A 638 -9.32 1.15 21.48
N ARG A 639 -10.34 0.99 22.33
CA ARG A 639 -11.75 0.90 21.93
C ARG A 639 -12.43 2.21 22.32
N THR A 640 -13.08 2.85 21.36
CA THR A 640 -13.62 4.22 21.48
C THR A 640 -15.10 4.25 21.89
N THR A 641 -15.74 3.08 22.10
CA THR A 641 -17.11 3.02 22.57
C THR A 641 -17.21 3.46 24.05
N ASN A 642 -18.28 4.16 24.38
CA ASN A 642 -18.49 4.71 25.74
C ASN A 642 -18.44 3.61 26.81
N THR A 643 -19.05 2.45 26.55
CA THR A 643 -19.05 1.28 27.45
C THR A 643 -17.63 0.74 27.70
N ALA A 644 -16.81 0.65 26.64
CA ALA A 644 -15.44 0.16 26.77
C ALA A 644 -14.57 1.15 27.57
N MET A 645 -14.74 2.44 27.36
CA MET A 645 -14.02 3.48 28.10
C MET A 645 -14.40 3.50 29.59
N LEU A 646 -15.69 3.37 29.90
CA LEU A 646 -16.16 3.25 31.28
C LEU A 646 -15.62 2.00 31.99
N THR A 647 -15.54 0.87 31.29
CA THR A 647 -14.97 -0.36 31.83
C THR A 647 -13.48 -0.17 32.20
N ILE A 648 -12.73 0.50 31.33
CA ILE A 648 -11.31 0.78 31.56
C ILE A 648 -11.13 1.77 32.71
N GLU A 649 -11.91 2.84 32.74
CA GLU A 649 -11.94 3.81 33.85
C GLU A 649 -12.20 3.11 35.20
N ASN A 650 -13.25 2.27 35.28
CA ASN A 650 -13.58 1.52 36.48
C ASN A 650 -12.46 0.58 36.93
N ASN A 651 -11.73 -0.04 36.00
CA ASN A 651 -10.56 -0.86 36.35
C ASN A 651 -9.47 -0.02 37.00
N PHE A 652 -9.20 1.19 36.52
CA PHE A 652 -8.22 2.08 37.11
C PHE A 652 -8.70 2.70 38.44
N ILE A 653 -10.01 2.96 38.59
CA ILE A 653 -10.59 3.37 39.87
C ILE A 653 -10.40 2.25 40.91
N ARG A 654 -10.65 0.99 40.57
CA ARG A 654 -10.39 -0.14 41.49
C ARG A 654 -8.90 -0.29 41.82
N MET A 655 -8.02 -0.11 40.85
CA MET A 655 -6.56 -0.22 41.04
C MET A 655 -6.01 0.92 41.86
N GLY A 656 -6.50 2.13 41.65
CA GLY A 656 -5.98 3.35 42.31
C GLY A 656 -6.71 3.71 43.61
N ALA A 657 -7.92 3.21 43.84
CA ALA A 657 -8.79 3.52 45.00
C ALA A 657 -8.89 5.05 45.29
N PRO A 658 -9.24 5.91 44.32
CA PRO A 658 -9.24 7.36 44.49
C PRO A 658 -10.35 7.81 45.47
N THR A 659 -10.03 8.68 46.37
CA THR A 659 -10.96 9.19 47.39
C THR A 659 -12.05 10.10 46.83
N LEU A 660 -11.78 10.73 45.65
CA LEU A 660 -12.67 11.73 45.05
C LEU A 660 -13.62 11.17 43.97
N ASN A 661 -13.61 9.87 43.71
CA ASN A 661 -14.50 9.21 42.74
C ASN A 661 -15.80 8.65 43.34
N SER A 662 -15.87 8.48 44.63
CA SER A 662 -17.00 7.84 45.32
C SER A 662 -18.05 8.83 45.85
#